data_b8153f9d92e910425a50c8b7482f08a6
#
_entry.id   b8153f9d92e910425a50c8b7482f08a6
#
_cell.length_a   1.000
_cell.length_b   1.000
_cell.length_c   1.000
_cell.angle_alpha   90.00
_cell.angle_beta   90.00
_cell.angle_gamma   90.00
#
_symmetry.space_group_name_H-M   'P 1'
#
loop_
_entity.id
_entity.type
_entity.pdbx_description
1 polymer ?
#
loop_
_entity_poly.entity_id
_entity_poly.type
_entity_poly.pdbx_seq_one_letter_code
_entity_poly.pdbx_strand_id
1 'polypeptide(L)'
;MLAAIAVTTAATAVPLGLTAAHAAWPTAERPGQAADGTNSRPAVIPALQEWTGGRGTHRISAASRVVTGGTGAKDLLPLARRITEEIAEITGVRLAAPRTITGAPRGGEILLRRDPGARHERGQERYEEEGYSLEVTEGTVTVTAPAYSGVYYGTRSLLQILLQDDERSRLPVGTAEDWPNYRLRGFMLDVGRRYFTPGFIRDYLGFMGWFKLNDLQLHLNDNEIHAPEGDWSRAYDAFRLRSEKPEWDGLAAEDGSYSRADWDSFEDTAARHAVQLTPEIDAPAHARSFVRFRPDLGLNGGNSDHLDLENPETTAFVKKVFDEFTPWFRSPEVHYGADEYTGAEELYRGFFNTMAEHLRSLGKHPRAWGSLTHMAGGAGGYDRDVTIHSWNNGWYGPQAAKADGYEIVNTNDSLLYIVPFADYYHGHGLDGRYLYGSWEPHVFPGNQSLQPGDPQLRGAMSAVWNDLVHATYTQQDVHGLVQKTFGILAQKMWSGAAAQMPYADFTTALRRAADGPGMTTIRPTLPEPDDLAFQVKATASSKTAGTSAAHATDGDPLTRWTSDRENGPWLAVDLGEPHEIARVSLDWSGDHGRAYDIEVSDDGRTWRTVVSRDDRDRPGRDELTFPATTVRHVRLKGREGKKIRYGLWSLQVLAAPDLARDKKITASSSETSGLVPENANDGDPTTRWASQYTDDQWLAVDLGGTHRVRRVVLDWEAAAGRDYDIQISADGTVWTTVVERRGRQEAGVDTVDFTEPRDAAHVRMKGLARQTDYGYSLWTFEVHA
;
A
#
# COMPACT_ATOMS: atom_id res chain seq x y z
N MET A 1 -0.19 44.93 16.58
CA MET A 1 0.75 45.25 15.49
C MET A 1 1.79 44.16 15.46
N LEU A 2 1.49 43.08 14.81
CA LEU A 2 2.41 41.95 14.62
C LEU A 2 2.89 42.00 13.17
N ALA A 3 4.19 42.14 13.01
CA ALA A 3 4.88 42.14 11.74
C ALA A 3 5.04 40.70 11.26
N ALA A 4 4.45 40.39 10.12
CA ALA A 4 4.75 39.16 9.40
C ALA A 4 6.20 39.23 8.90
N ILE A 5 7.06 38.35 9.34
CA ILE A 5 8.40 38.17 8.78
C ILE A 5 8.27 37.17 7.65
N ALA A 6 8.18 37.70 6.42
CA ALA A 6 8.39 36.89 5.23
C ALA A 6 9.90 36.67 5.08
N VAL A 7 10.35 35.45 5.30
CA VAL A 7 11.73 35.05 4.99
C VAL A 7 11.80 34.71 3.50
N THR A 8 12.22 35.71 2.69
CA THR A 8 12.66 35.46 1.32
C THR A 8 14.09 34.93 1.35
N THR A 9 14.27 33.65 1.21
CA THR A 9 15.57 33.06 0.92
C THR A 9 15.90 33.21 -0.54
N ALA A 10 16.77 34.18 -0.86
CA ALA A 10 17.42 34.26 -2.14
C ALA A 10 18.44 33.12 -2.26
N ALA A 11 18.17 32.17 -3.12
CA ALA A 11 19.12 31.12 -3.48
C ALA A 11 20.23 31.75 -4.38
N THR A 12 21.39 32.00 -3.82
CA THR A 12 22.60 32.22 -4.59
C THR A 12 23.18 30.87 -5.02
N ALA A 13 23.05 30.56 -6.30
CA ALA A 13 23.68 29.40 -6.91
C ALA A 13 25.21 29.60 -6.95
N VAL A 14 25.92 28.83 -6.17
CA VAL A 14 27.39 28.64 -6.32
C VAL A 14 27.59 27.39 -7.17
N PRO A 15 28.29 27.44 -8.30
CA PRO A 15 28.56 26.25 -9.08
C PRO A 15 29.74 25.50 -8.42
N LEU A 16 29.46 24.47 -7.65
CA LEU A 16 30.44 23.47 -7.25
C LEU A 16 30.62 22.47 -8.41
N GLY A 17 31.70 22.67 -9.16
CA GLY A 17 32.21 21.67 -10.10
C GLY A 17 32.71 20.43 -9.34
N LEU A 18 31.84 19.48 -9.14
CA LEU A 18 32.21 18.11 -8.77
C LEU A 18 32.15 17.27 -10.05
N THR A 19 33.33 17.03 -10.63
CA THR A 19 33.52 15.92 -11.57
C THR A 19 33.33 14.62 -10.80
N ALA A 20 32.09 14.13 -10.76
CA ALA A 20 31.81 12.79 -10.33
C ALA A 20 32.37 11.83 -11.38
N ALA A 21 33.44 11.12 -11.04
CA ALA A 21 33.86 9.94 -11.78
C ALA A 21 32.66 8.95 -11.73
N HIS A 22 32.01 8.79 -12.86
CA HIS A 22 31.03 7.72 -13.05
C HIS A 22 31.81 6.41 -13.02
N ALA A 23 31.84 5.77 -11.84
CA ALA A 23 32.14 4.35 -11.78
C ALA A 23 31.05 3.63 -12.57
N ALA A 24 31.41 3.01 -13.68
CA ALA A 24 30.50 2.17 -14.45
C ALA A 24 29.99 1.06 -13.51
N TRP A 25 28.69 1.04 -13.28
CA TRP A 25 28.02 -0.03 -12.53
C TRP A 25 28.22 -1.33 -13.29
N PRO A 26 28.58 -2.43 -12.61
CA PRO A 26 28.63 -3.73 -13.27
C PRO A 26 27.23 -4.03 -13.83
N THR A 27 27.18 -4.49 -15.08
CA THR A 27 25.97 -4.96 -15.75
C THR A 27 25.34 -6.05 -14.90
N ALA A 28 24.10 -5.81 -14.43
CA ALA A 28 23.34 -6.74 -13.61
C ALA A 28 23.19 -8.09 -14.31
N GLU A 29 23.67 -9.15 -13.68
CA GLU A 29 23.30 -10.52 -14.03
C GLU A 29 21.78 -10.68 -13.74
N ARG A 30 21.05 -11.31 -14.68
CA ARG A 30 19.61 -11.58 -14.46
C ARG A 30 19.42 -12.44 -13.21
N PRO A 31 18.34 -12.24 -12.40
CA PRO A 31 18.02 -13.15 -11.31
C PRO A 31 17.89 -14.57 -11.89
N GLY A 32 18.81 -15.44 -11.53
CA GLY A 32 18.92 -16.75 -12.11
C GLY A 32 19.92 -17.61 -11.32
N GLN A 33 20.78 -18.29 -11.99
CA GLN A 33 21.86 -19.04 -11.38
C GLN A 33 23.16 -18.24 -11.42
N ALA A 34 23.94 -18.31 -10.33
CA ALA A 34 25.32 -17.84 -10.32
C ALA A 34 26.17 -18.67 -11.32
N ALA A 35 27.35 -18.16 -11.68
CA ALA A 35 28.23 -18.82 -12.67
C ALA A 35 28.63 -20.26 -12.29
N ASP A 36 28.56 -20.62 -11.00
CA ASP A 36 28.80 -21.96 -10.46
C ASP A 36 27.55 -22.86 -10.43
N GLY A 37 26.40 -22.39 -10.92
CA GLY A 37 25.15 -23.11 -10.96
C GLY A 37 24.36 -23.13 -9.64
N THR A 38 24.75 -22.32 -8.66
CA THR A 38 23.96 -22.10 -7.43
C THR A 38 22.88 -21.02 -7.64
N ASN A 39 21.84 -21.02 -6.79
CA ASN A 39 20.78 -20.02 -6.86
C ASN A 39 21.26 -18.65 -6.36
N SER A 40 20.98 -17.60 -7.11
CA SER A 40 21.22 -16.23 -6.69
C SER A 40 20.28 -15.83 -5.55
N ARG A 41 20.62 -14.71 -4.85
CA ARG A 41 19.78 -14.15 -3.79
C ARG A 41 18.39 -13.79 -4.33
N PRO A 42 17.30 -14.25 -3.70
CA PRO A 42 15.95 -13.86 -4.09
C PRO A 42 15.70 -12.35 -3.94
N ALA A 43 14.94 -11.78 -4.86
CA ALA A 43 14.61 -10.35 -4.86
C ALA A 43 13.40 -10.06 -3.96
N VAL A 44 13.60 -10.01 -2.64
CA VAL A 44 12.58 -9.66 -1.64
C VAL A 44 12.80 -8.27 -1.07
N ILE A 45 11.78 -7.66 -0.49
CA ILE A 45 11.80 -6.33 0.12
C ILE A 45 11.29 -6.41 1.57
N PRO A 46 12.10 -6.03 2.57
CA PRO A 46 13.53 -5.72 2.50
C PRO A 46 14.38 -6.90 2.04
N ALA A 47 15.49 -6.61 1.36
CA ALA A 47 16.42 -7.64 0.89
C ALA A 47 17.00 -8.42 2.07
N LEU A 48 17.21 -9.72 1.87
CA LEU A 48 17.85 -10.56 2.89
C LEU A 48 19.27 -10.06 3.20
N GLN A 49 19.65 -10.06 4.45
CA GLN A 49 21.00 -9.67 4.88
C GLN A 49 22.06 -10.62 4.30
N GLU A 50 21.87 -11.92 4.51
CA GLU A 50 22.76 -12.95 4.01
C GLU A 50 21.99 -14.00 3.21
N TRP A 51 22.62 -14.53 2.17
CA TRP A 51 22.08 -15.63 1.37
C TRP A 51 23.20 -16.53 0.87
N THR A 52 23.05 -17.81 1.14
CA THR A 52 23.90 -18.87 0.57
C THR A 52 23.05 -19.74 -0.34
N GLY A 53 23.23 -19.58 -1.66
CA GLY A 53 22.49 -20.35 -2.65
C GLY A 53 22.92 -21.80 -2.72
N GLY A 54 21.93 -22.71 -2.77
CA GLY A 54 22.11 -24.11 -3.14
C GLY A 54 21.76 -24.34 -4.62
N ARG A 55 21.63 -25.61 -5.01
CA ARG A 55 21.19 -26.00 -6.37
C ARG A 55 19.78 -26.57 -6.32
N GLY A 56 18.99 -26.35 -7.37
CA GLY A 56 17.64 -26.86 -7.48
C GLY A 56 16.59 -25.96 -6.85
N THR A 57 15.35 -26.44 -6.79
CA THR A 57 14.20 -25.68 -6.27
C THR A 57 13.31 -26.60 -5.43
N HIS A 58 12.63 -26.01 -4.42
CA HIS A 58 11.52 -26.63 -3.72
C HIS A 58 10.22 -26.22 -4.40
N ARG A 59 9.33 -27.17 -4.66
CA ARG A 59 8.03 -26.88 -5.30
C ARG A 59 6.88 -26.98 -4.30
N ILE A 60 6.07 -25.92 -4.24
CA ILE A 60 4.79 -25.90 -3.52
C ILE A 60 3.76 -26.66 -4.35
N SER A 61 3.01 -27.56 -3.70
CA SER A 61 1.99 -28.39 -4.33
C SER A 61 0.87 -28.70 -3.33
N ALA A 62 -0.22 -29.32 -3.77
CA ALA A 62 -1.30 -29.76 -2.89
C ALA A 62 -0.85 -30.79 -1.80
N ALA A 63 0.30 -31.45 -1.98
CA ALA A 63 0.92 -32.29 -0.97
C ALA A 63 1.68 -31.48 0.10
N SER A 64 1.96 -30.22 -0.14
CA SER A 64 2.66 -29.36 0.83
C SER A 64 1.78 -29.04 2.03
N ARG A 65 2.42 -28.84 3.18
CA ARG A 65 1.73 -28.54 4.44
C ARG A 65 2.56 -27.63 5.33
N VAL A 66 1.95 -26.60 5.88
CA VAL A 66 2.56 -25.81 6.96
C VAL A 66 2.48 -26.56 8.27
N VAL A 67 3.61 -26.68 8.96
CA VAL A 67 3.70 -27.33 10.28
C VAL A 67 4.39 -26.41 11.29
N THR A 68 4.06 -26.56 12.57
CA THR A 68 4.68 -25.77 13.65
C THR A 68 5.49 -26.66 14.57
N GLY A 69 6.64 -26.18 15.05
CA GLY A 69 7.55 -26.91 15.92
C GLY A 69 8.30 -26.01 16.91
N GLY A 70 9.10 -26.60 17.77
CA GLY A 70 9.89 -25.91 18.79
C GLY A 70 9.09 -25.45 20.00
N THR A 71 9.63 -24.48 20.74
CA THR A 71 9.02 -23.94 21.97
C THR A 71 7.74 -23.16 21.63
N GLY A 72 6.63 -23.48 22.31
CA GLY A 72 5.34 -22.83 22.06
C GLY A 72 4.79 -23.08 20.64
N ALA A 73 5.05 -24.23 20.04
CA ALA A 73 4.62 -24.58 18.69
C ALA A 73 3.11 -24.41 18.48
N LYS A 74 2.28 -24.60 19.52
CA LYS A 74 0.83 -24.37 19.45
C LYS A 74 0.47 -22.89 19.24
N ASP A 75 1.28 -21.98 19.78
CA ASP A 75 1.05 -20.53 19.66
C ASP A 75 1.30 -20.03 18.22
N LEU A 76 2.05 -20.80 17.42
CA LEU A 76 2.28 -20.53 16.00
C LEU A 76 1.16 -21.05 15.08
N LEU A 77 0.19 -21.86 15.58
CA LEU A 77 -0.87 -22.41 14.74
C LEU A 77 -1.76 -21.32 14.06
N PRO A 78 -2.09 -20.19 14.70
CA PRO A 78 -2.80 -19.09 14.03
C PRO A 78 -2.01 -18.54 12.84
N LEU A 79 -0.70 -18.34 13.01
CA LEU A 79 0.19 -17.92 11.92
C LEU A 79 0.25 -18.97 10.81
N ALA A 80 0.38 -20.27 11.18
CA ALA A 80 0.43 -21.35 10.20
C ALA A 80 -0.86 -21.45 9.36
N ARG A 81 -2.04 -21.19 9.96
CA ARG A 81 -3.32 -21.13 9.21
C ARG A 81 -3.30 -19.97 8.21
N ARG A 82 -2.92 -18.78 8.66
CA ARG A 82 -2.81 -17.60 7.78
C ARG A 82 -1.84 -17.87 6.63
N ILE A 83 -0.63 -18.36 6.89
CA ILE A 83 0.35 -18.69 5.84
C ILE A 83 -0.21 -19.72 4.86
N THR A 84 -0.98 -20.70 5.34
CA THR A 84 -1.64 -21.68 4.47
C THR A 84 -2.62 -20.99 3.50
N GLU A 85 -3.39 -20.01 3.98
CA GLU A 85 -4.34 -19.21 3.19
C GLU A 85 -3.60 -18.27 2.23
N GLU A 86 -2.58 -17.55 2.69
CA GLU A 86 -1.76 -16.64 1.89
C GLU A 86 -0.98 -17.37 0.78
N ILE A 87 -0.47 -18.58 1.04
CA ILE A 87 0.15 -19.43 0.00
C ILE A 87 -0.91 -19.83 -1.04
N ALA A 88 -2.12 -20.18 -0.60
CA ALA A 88 -3.19 -20.54 -1.53
C ALA A 88 -3.62 -19.35 -2.40
N GLU A 89 -3.69 -18.14 -1.82
CA GLU A 89 -3.96 -16.90 -2.57
C GLU A 89 -2.88 -16.62 -3.63
N ILE A 90 -1.61 -16.76 -3.27
CA ILE A 90 -0.48 -16.48 -4.17
C ILE A 90 -0.34 -17.53 -5.28
N THR A 91 -0.49 -18.81 -4.93
CA THR A 91 -0.12 -19.96 -5.79
C THR A 91 -1.33 -20.59 -6.49
N GLY A 92 -2.57 -20.28 -6.07
CA GLY A 92 -3.77 -21.04 -6.44
C GLY A 92 -3.85 -22.46 -5.85
N VAL A 93 -2.86 -22.90 -5.07
CA VAL A 93 -2.77 -24.26 -4.56
C VAL A 93 -3.29 -24.35 -3.12
N ARG A 94 -4.34 -25.11 -2.88
CA ARG A 94 -4.86 -25.39 -1.53
C ARG A 94 -3.99 -26.44 -0.83
N LEU A 95 -3.35 -26.03 0.28
CA LEU A 95 -2.54 -26.91 1.12
C LEU A 95 -3.41 -27.65 2.14
N ALA A 96 -2.90 -28.77 2.64
CA ALA A 96 -3.52 -29.47 3.76
C ALA A 96 -3.48 -28.63 5.06
N ALA A 97 -4.50 -28.78 5.92
CA ALA A 97 -4.60 -28.05 7.19
C ALA A 97 -3.32 -28.16 8.03
N PRO A 98 -2.84 -27.06 8.64
CA PRO A 98 -1.61 -27.06 9.43
C PRO A 98 -1.73 -27.89 10.70
N ARG A 99 -0.58 -28.36 11.20
CA ARG A 99 -0.48 -29.16 12.43
C ARG A 99 0.82 -28.88 13.17
N THR A 100 0.87 -29.24 14.44
CA THR A 100 2.09 -29.24 15.25
C THR A 100 2.86 -30.54 15.09
N ILE A 101 4.19 -30.47 15.06
CA ILE A 101 5.09 -31.61 15.04
C ILE A 101 6.12 -31.54 16.17
N THR A 102 6.68 -32.68 16.59
CA THR A 102 7.72 -32.74 17.62
C THR A 102 9.10 -33.16 17.09
N GLY A 103 9.20 -33.51 15.81
CA GLY A 103 10.44 -33.93 15.17
C GLY A 103 10.79 -33.09 13.94
N ALA A 104 11.67 -33.62 13.09
CA ALA A 104 12.02 -32.99 11.81
C ALA A 104 10.83 -32.98 10.84
N PRO A 105 10.73 -31.99 9.95
CA PRO A 105 9.70 -31.93 8.92
C PRO A 105 9.89 -33.05 7.89
N ARG A 106 8.80 -33.51 7.30
CA ARG A 106 8.78 -34.48 6.21
C ARG A 106 8.82 -33.80 4.86
N GLY A 107 9.09 -34.53 3.80
CA GLY A 107 9.06 -33.98 2.44
C GLY A 107 7.73 -33.28 2.13
N GLY A 108 7.82 -32.08 1.56
CA GLY A 108 6.71 -31.18 1.29
C GLY A 108 6.23 -30.35 2.50
N GLU A 109 6.82 -30.49 3.68
CA GLU A 109 6.44 -29.68 4.84
C GLU A 109 7.21 -28.37 4.93
N ILE A 110 6.49 -27.29 5.31
CA ILE A 110 7.00 -25.95 5.61
C ILE A 110 6.94 -25.79 7.13
N LEU A 111 8.09 -25.84 7.79
CA LEU A 111 8.19 -25.77 9.25
C LEU A 111 8.34 -24.32 9.71
N LEU A 112 7.43 -23.87 10.56
CA LEU A 112 7.56 -22.66 11.37
C LEU A 112 8.04 -23.07 12.77
N ARG A 113 9.24 -22.64 13.15
CA ARG A 113 9.88 -23.04 14.40
C ARG A 113 10.25 -21.86 15.28
N ARG A 114 9.76 -21.86 16.51
CA ARG A 114 10.27 -20.97 17.55
C ARG A 114 11.32 -21.70 18.38
N ASP A 115 12.53 -21.15 18.43
CA ASP A 115 13.65 -21.66 19.20
C ASP A 115 14.34 -20.51 19.94
N PRO A 116 14.04 -20.27 21.24
CA PRO A 116 14.66 -19.22 22.03
C PRO A 116 16.17 -19.32 22.15
N GLY A 117 16.75 -20.45 21.80
CA GLY A 117 18.21 -20.65 21.75
C GLY A 117 18.83 -20.31 20.40
N ALA A 118 18.02 -20.09 19.36
CA ALA A 118 18.51 -19.62 18.06
C ALA A 118 19.07 -18.22 18.23
N ARG A 119 20.36 -18.05 17.99
CA ARG A 119 21.04 -16.77 18.05
C ARG A 119 21.60 -16.44 16.67
N HIS A 120 21.32 -15.22 16.24
CA HIS A 120 21.94 -14.65 15.04
C HIS A 120 23.19 -13.93 15.50
N GLU A 121 24.36 -14.56 15.41
CA GLU A 121 25.64 -14.14 16.01
C GLU A 121 26.11 -12.73 15.59
N ARG A 122 25.46 -12.10 14.61
CA ARG A 122 25.90 -10.82 14.02
C ARG A 122 24.94 -9.65 14.29
N GLY A 123 23.75 -9.89 14.86
CA GLY A 123 22.83 -8.82 15.27
C GLY A 123 23.26 -8.18 16.60
N GLN A 124 23.00 -6.89 16.78
CA GLN A 124 23.06 -6.30 18.10
C GLN A 124 22.01 -6.97 19.01
N GLU A 125 22.33 -7.28 20.27
CA GLU A 125 21.45 -8.01 21.24
C GLU A 125 19.99 -7.54 21.24
N ARG A 126 19.75 -6.24 20.99
CA ARG A 126 18.42 -5.62 20.94
C ARG A 126 17.54 -6.01 19.75
N TYR A 127 18.08 -6.71 18.73
CA TYR A 127 17.35 -7.15 17.53
C TYR A 127 17.18 -8.66 17.43
N GLU A 128 17.65 -9.41 18.42
CA GLU A 128 17.64 -10.87 18.41
C GLU A 128 16.24 -11.47 18.25
N GLU A 129 15.19 -10.83 18.76
CA GLU A 129 13.82 -11.34 18.71
C GLU A 129 13.21 -11.30 17.29
N GLU A 130 13.67 -10.39 16.44
CA GLU A 130 13.13 -10.17 15.10
C GLU A 130 13.93 -10.88 14.00
N GLY A 131 15.17 -11.30 14.29
CA GLY A 131 16.01 -12.06 13.39
C GLY A 131 15.47 -13.47 13.16
N TYR A 132 15.80 -14.06 11.99
CA TYR A 132 15.39 -15.42 11.63
C TYR A 132 16.37 -16.06 10.64
N SER A 133 16.34 -17.40 10.58
CA SER A 133 16.89 -18.16 9.45
C SER A 133 15.76 -18.74 8.59
N LEU A 134 16.00 -18.76 7.27
CA LEU A 134 15.14 -19.42 6.29
C LEU A 134 15.99 -20.44 5.52
N GLU A 135 15.70 -21.71 5.70
CA GLU A 135 16.34 -22.81 5.00
C GLU A 135 15.37 -23.42 3.98
N VAL A 136 15.76 -23.45 2.73
CA VAL A 136 15.03 -24.11 1.64
C VAL A 136 15.88 -25.26 1.11
N THR A 137 15.36 -26.48 1.23
CA THR A 137 15.91 -27.69 0.59
C THR A 137 14.96 -28.15 -0.51
N GLU A 138 15.36 -29.10 -1.34
CA GLU A 138 14.42 -29.70 -2.31
C GLU A 138 13.21 -30.36 -1.64
N GLY A 139 13.38 -30.86 -0.41
CA GLY A 139 12.34 -31.59 0.32
C GLY A 139 11.51 -30.76 1.29
N THR A 140 12.09 -29.75 1.93
CA THR A 140 11.48 -29.02 3.05
C THR A 140 11.84 -27.54 3.02
N VAL A 141 10.99 -26.74 3.68
CA VAL A 141 11.28 -25.34 4.00
C VAL A 141 11.21 -25.18 5.51
N THR A 142 12.18 -24.46 6.10
CA THR A 142 12.19 -24.21 7.55
C THR A 142 12.44 -22.72 7.82
N VAL A 143 11.56 -22.10 8.59
CA VAL A 143 11.75 -20.78 9.19
C VAL A 143 11.99 -20.97 10.67
N THR A 144 13.14 -20.54 11.18
CA THR A 144 13.48 -20.60 12.60
C THR A 144 13.80 -19.22 13.15
N ALA A 145 13.24 -18.88 14.31
CA ALA A 145 13.52 -17.63 15.01
C ALA A 145 13.36 -17.78 16.53
N PRO A 146 13.97 -16.90 17.33
CA PRO A 146 13.85 -16.94 18.79
C PRO A 146 12.45 -16.50 19.28
N ALA A 147 11.77 -15.62 18.56
CA ALA A 147 10.45 -15.09 18.93
C ALA A 147 9.43 -15.18 17.79
N TYR A 148 8.17 -14.88 18.11
CA TYR A 148 7.07 -14.86 17.13
C TYR A 148 7.35 -13.88 15.97
N SER A 149 7.87 -12.67 16.29
CA SER A 149 8.15 -11.63 15.30
C SER A 149 9.13 -12.11 14.22
N GLY A 150 10.23 -12.76 14.60
CA GLY A 150 11.17 -13.32 13.64
C GLY A 150 10.57 -14.44 12.80
N VAL A 151 9.78 -15.36 13.38
CA VAL A 151 9.05 -16.38 12.60
C VAL A 151 8.10 -15.71 11.62
N TYR A 152 7.36 -14.69 12.05
CA TYR A 152 6.44 -13.93 11.18
C TYR A 152 7.21 -13.29 10.01
N TYR A 153 8.29 -12.56 10.26
CA TYR A 153 9.08 -11.90 9.21
C TYR A 153 9.73 -12.91 8.23
N GLY A 154 10.17 -14.05 8.71
CA GLY A 154 10.66 -15.14 7.85
C GLY A 154 9.58 -15.64 6.89
N THR A 155 8.32 -15.70 7.35
CA THR A 155 7.19 -16.04 6.47
C THR A 155 6.91 -14.96 5.41
N ARG A 156 7.13 -13.67 5.72
CA ARG A 156 6.98 -12.60 4.72
C ARG A 156 8.02 -12.75 3.60
N SER A 157 9.26 -13.04 3.94
CA SER A 157 10.29 -13.34 2.94
C SER A 157 9.93 -14.56 2.10
N LEU A 158 9.47 -15.64 2.71
CA LEU A 158 9.02 -16.84 2.00
C LEU A 158 7.93 -16.53 0.96
N LEU A 159 6.90 -15.77 1.35
CA LEU A 159 5.80 -15.40 0.46
C LEU A 159 6.25 -14.47 -0.66
N GLN A 160 7.13 -13.51 -0.36
CA GLN A 160 7.69 -12.64 -1.40
C GLN A 160 8.57 -13.41 -2.39
N ILE A 161 9.31 -14.43 -1.95
CA ILE A 161 10.07 -15.32 -2.87
C ILE A 161 9.11 -16.03 -3.83
N LEU A 162 7.96 -16.52 -3.35
CA LEU A 162 6.94 -17.13 -4.21
C LEU A 162 6.37 -16.14 -5.23
N LEU A 163 6.15 -14.89 -4.85
CA LEU A 163 5.68 -13.84 -5.76
C LEU A 163 6.72 -13.45 -6.83
N GLN A 164 8.02 -13.67 -6.57
CA GLN A 164 9.07 -13.41 -7.56
C GLN A 164 9.24 -14.54 -8.58
N ASP A 165 8.73 -15.75 -8.29
CA ASP A 165 8.70 -16.87 -9.26
C ASP A 165 7.57 -16.65 -10.26
N ASP A 166 7.85 -16.76 -11.56
CA ASP A 166 6.86 -16.56 -12.63
C ASP A 166 5.69 -17.57 -12.56
N GLU A 167 5.96 -18.80 -12.09
CA GLU A 167 4.95 -19.83 -11.85
C GLU A 167 4.32 -19.74 -10.45
N ARG A 168 4.82 -18.83 -9.59
CA ARG A 168 4.39 -18.66 -8.18
C ARG A 168 4.35 -19.97 -7.37
N SER A 169 5.19 -20.91 -7.71
CA SER A 169 5.16 -22.28 -7.15
C SER A 169 6.52 -22.78 -6.68
N ARG A 170 7.63 -22.10 -7.01
CA ARG A 170 9.00 -22.56 -6.75
C ARG A 170 9.73 -21.65 -5.81
N LEU A 171 10.54 -22.24 -4.96
CA LEU A 171 11.46 -21.56 -4.05
C LEU A 171 12.89 -22.02 -4.39
N PRO A 172 13.86 -21.11 -4.59
CA PRO A 172 15.26 -21.50 -4.81
C PRO A 172 15.82 -22.18 -3.55
N VAL A 173 16.54 -23.28 -3.73
CA VAL A 173 17.27 -23.95 -2.64
C VAL A 173 18.38 -23.04 -2.13
N GLY A 174 18.49 -22.89 -0.82
CA GLY A 174 19.49 -22.05 -0.15
C GLY A 174 19.13 -21.74 1.28
N THR A 175 19.98 -20.96 1.93
CA THR A 175 19.80 -20.54 3.32
C THR A 175 19.97 -19.04 3.45
N ALA A 176 19.05 -18.38 4.13
CA ALA A 176 19.14 -16.99 4.52
C ALA A 176 19.32 -16.85 6.03
N GLU A 177 20.16 -15.90 6.42
CA GLU A 177 20.17 -15.31 7.76
C GLU A 177 19.78 -13.84 7.62
N ASP A 178 18.78 -13.40 8.39
CA ASP A 178 18.17 -12.08 8.20
C ASP A 178 17.77 -11.42 9.51
N TRP A 179 18.05 -10.12 9.65
CA TRP A 179 17.83 -9.34 10.85
C TRP A 179 17.72 -7.83 10.54
N PRO A 180 17.04 -7.02 11.39
CA PRO A 180 16.95 -5.58 11.17
C PRO A 180 18.21 -4.83 11.63
N ASN A 181 18.57 -3.76 10.91
CA ASN A 181 19.64 -2.84 11.31
C ASN A 181 19.18 -1.82 12.36
N TYR A 182 17.88 -1.51 12.41
CA TYR A 182 17.31 -0.53 13.33
C TYR A 182 16.14 -1.12 14.11
N ARG A 183 16.11 -0.77 15.42
CA ARG A 183 15.11 -1.26 16.38
C ARG A 183 13.71 -0.74 16.05
N LEU A 184 13.59 0.52 15.65
CA LEU A 184 12.34 1.15 15.28
C LEU A 184 12.28 1.37 13.76
N ARG A 185 11.25 0.86 13.14
CA ARG A 185 10.96 1.00 11.72
C ARG A 185 9.52 1.44 11.60
N GLY A 186 9.33 2.77 11.62
CA GLY A 186 8.05 3.38 11.95
C GLY A 186 7.32 3.99 10.77
N PHE A 187 6.02 4.10 10.98
CA PHE A 187 5.12 4.92 10.20
C PHE A 187 4.12 5.61 11.14
N MET A 188 3.89 6.91 10.96
CA MET A 188 2.89 7.68 11.69
C MET A 188 1.75 8.10 10.76
N LEU A 189 0.52 7.99 11.24
CA LEU A 189 -0.68 8.40 10.53
C LEU A 189 -1.48 9.39 11.40
N ASP A 190 -1.65 10.60 10.90
CA ASP A 190 -2.55 11.60 11.49
C ASP A 190 -4.00 11.18 11.22
N VAL A 191 -4.61 10.54 12.21
CA VAL A 191 -6.03 10.22 12.23
C VAL A 191 -6.84 11.34 12.90
N GLY A 192 -6.18 12.27 13.57
CA GLY A 192 -6.77 13.45 14.22
C GLY A 192 -7.44 14.36 13.20
N ARG A 193 -6.69 14.88 12.23
CA ARG A 193 -7.22 15.79 11.20
C ARG A 193 -8.10 15.09 10.15
N ARG A 194 -7.99 13.76 10.00
CA ARG A 194 -8.83 12.97 9.09
C ARG A 194 -9.15 11.60 9.66
N TYR A 195 -10.41 11.23 9.65
CA TYR A 195 -10.83 9.91 10.09
C TYR A 195 -10.47 8.84 9.06
N PHE A 196 -9.84 7.76 9.52
CA PHE A 196 -9.58 6.52 8.76
C PHE A 196 -10.44 5.39 9.32
N THR A 197 -11.03 4.59 8.44
CA THR A 197 -11.91 3.51 8.89
C THR A 197 -11.14 2.44 9.67
N PRO A 198 -11.78 1.76 10.65
CA PRO A 198 -11.13 0.67 11.38
C PRO A 198 -10.60 -0.46 10.48
N GLY A 199 -11.25 -0.70 9.34
CA GLY A 199 -10.78 -1.64 8.32
C GLY A 199 -9.44 -1.23 7.76
N PHE A 200 -9.30 0.05 7.36
CA PHE A 200 -8.07 0.61 6.82
C PHE A 200 -6.90 0.52 7.81
N ILE A 201 -7.11 0.86 9.08
CA ILE A 201 -6.07 0.75 10.12
C ILE A 201 -5.59 -0.70 10.26
N ARG A 202 -6.51 -1.69 10.25
CA ARG A 202 -6.12 -3.11 10.30
C ARG A 202 -5.33 -3.55 9.08
N ASP A 203 -5.72 -3.13 7.88
CA ASP A 203 -4.98 -3.43 6.66
C ASP A 203 -3.59 -2.77 6.69
N TYR A 204 -3.48 -1.53 7.23
CA TYR A 204 -2.19 -0.86 7.36
C TYR A 204 -1.22 -1.58 8.30
N LEU A 205 -1.71 -2.13 9.40
CA LEU A 205 -0.90 -2.99 10.28
C LEU A 205 -0.40 -4.25 9.53
N GLY A 206 -1.24 -4.82 8.66
CA GLY A 206 -0.84 -5.92 7.78
C GLY A 206 0.20 -5.50 6.75
N PHE A 207 0.00 -4.34 6.11
CA PHE A 207 0.89 -3.75 5.12
C PHE A 207 2.26 -3.42 5.71
N MET A 208 2.30 -2.87 6.93
CA MET A 208 3.54 -2.65 7.67
C MET A 208 4.29 -3.97 7.92
N GLY A 209 3.61 -4.95 8.48
CA GLY A 209 4.19 -6.27 8.74
C GLY A 209 4.67 -6.98 7.47
N TRP A 210 4.02 -6.76 6.32
CA TRP A 210 4.43 -7.28 5.02
C TRP A 210 5.83 -6.83 4.61
N PHE A 211 6.16 -5.55 4.88
CA PHE A 211 7.47 -4.97 4.65
C PHE A 211 8.38 -4.95 5.91
N LYS A 212 8.03 -5.70 6.96
CA LYS A 212 8.80 -5.79 8.21
C LYS A 212 8.98 -4.45 8.94
N LEU A 213 8.06 -3.49 8.76
CA LEU A 213 7.94 -2.32 9.62
C LEU A 213 7.25 -2.72 10.93
N ASN A 214 7.62 -2.11 12.05
CA ASN A 214 7.23 -2.61 13.38
C ASN A 214 6.63 -1.59 14.35
N ASP A 215 6.43 -0.33 13.96
CA ASP A 215 5.88 0.71 14.85
C ASP A 215 4.90 1.60 14.10
N LEU A 216 3.59 1.42 14.32
CA LEU A 216 2.54 2.31 13.84
C LEU A 216 2.17 3.30 14.92
N GLN A 217 2.49 4.58 14.71
CA GLN A 217 2.04 5.67 15.56
C GLN A 217 0.74 6.25 15.01
N LEU A 218 -0.31 6.30 15.83
CA LEU A 218 -1.57 6.98 15.51
C LEU A 218 -1.65 8.28 16.27
N HIS A 219 -1.63 9.39 15.54
CA HIS A 219 -1.83 10.75 16.05
C HIS A 219 -3.33 11.00 16.22
N LEU A 220 -3.81 10.91 17.48
CA LEU A 220 -5.22 10.70 17.80
C LEU A 220 -6.03 11.99 17.96
N ASN A 221 -5.37 13.14 18.08
CA ASN A 221 -6.03 14.44 18.12
C ASN A 221 -5.22 15.50 17.43
N ASP A 222 -5.92 16.39 16.76
CA ASP A 222 -5.35 17.59 16.17
C ASP A 222 -6.47 18.54 15.70
N ASN A 223 -6.06 19.65 15.06
CA ASN A 223 -6.94 20.70 14.58
C ASN A 223 -6.47 21.30 13.25
N GLU A 224 -7.30 22.14 12.69
CA GLU A 224 -6.97 22.98 11.54
C GLU A 224 -5.73 23.86 11.85
N ILE A 225 -4.84 24.06 10.86
CA ILE A 225 -3.57 24.77 11.06
C ILE A 225 -3.78 26.23 11.44
N HIS A 226 -4.86 26.85 10.96
CA HIS A 226 -5.16 28.27 11.23
C HIS A 226 -6.62 28.48 11.54
N ALA A 227 -6.89 29.30 12.56
CA ALA A 227 -8.25 29.70 12.89
C ALA A 227 -8.92 30.46 11.73
N PRO A 228 -10.09 30.00 11.20
CA PRO A 228 -10.86 30.75 10.21
C PRO A 228 -11.19 32.15 10.71
N GLU A 229 -10.72 33.17 9.98
CA GLU A 229 -10.89 34.59 10.36
C GLU A 229 -10.42 34.93 11.79
N GLY A 230 -9.51 34.15 12.38
CA GLY A 230 -9.01 34.33 13.74
C GLY A 230 -9.93 33.77 14.85
N ASP A 231 -10.95 33.03 14.49
CA ASP A 231 -11.93 32.41 15.39
C ASP A 231 -11.73 30.90 15.47
N TRP A 232 -11.06 30.43 16.49
CA TRP A 232 -10.81 28.99 16.74
C TRP A 232 -12.10 28.19 17.00
N SER A 233 -13.22 28.85 17.38
CA SER A 233 -14.48 28.12 17.54
C SER A 233 -15.03 27.56 16.22
N ARG A 234 -14.54 28.06 15.09
CA ARG A 234 -14.92 27.65 13.74
C ARG A 234 -13.92 26.70 13.09
N ALA A 235 -12.74 26.51 13.72
CA ALA A 235 -11.72 25.63 13.22
C ALA A 235 -12.12 24.14 13.40
N TYR A 236 -11.77 23.32 12.42
CA TYR A 236 -11.90 21.88 12.57
C TYR A 236 -11.02 21.39 13.73
N ASP A 237 -11.54 20.46 14.53
CA ASP A 237 -10.82 19.76 15.59
C ASP A 237 -11.35 18.33 15.76
N ALA A 238 -10.49 17.42 16.16
CA ALA A 238 -10.92 16.07 16.49
C ALA A 238 -10.08 15.43 17.60
N PHE A 239 -10.75 14.59 18.39
CA PHE A 239 -10.15 13.60 19.26
C PHE A 239 -10.75 12.24 18.91
N ARG A 240 -9.96 11.22 18.64
CA ARG A 240 -10.42 9.99 17.99
C ARG A 240 -10.79 8.83 18.92
N LEU A 241 -10.58 8.93 20.21
CA LEU A 241 -10.97 7.88 21.15
C LEU A 241 -12.30 8.24 21.81
N ARG A 242 -13.24 7.30 21.83
CA ARG A 242 -14.55 7.48 22.44
C ARG A 242 -14.70 6.65 23.70
N SER A 243 -14.63 7.30 24.86
CA SER A 243 -14.95 6.69 26.13
C SER A 243 -16.46 6.47 26.29
N GLU A 244 -16.84 5.43 27.03
CA GLU A 244 -18.23 5.16 27.44
C GLU A 244 -18.60 5.84 28.77
N LYS A 245 -17.64 6.52 29.44
CA LYS A 245 -17.88 7.21 30.70
C LYS A 245 -18.51 8.59 30.45
N PRO A 246 -19.59 8.94 31.16
CA PRO A 246 -20.35 10.19 30.94
C PRO A 246 -19.51 11.47 31.09
N GLU A 247 -18.45 11.46 31.91
CA GLU A 247 -17.56 12.62 32.08
C GLU A 247 -16.77 12.98 30.82
N TRP A 248 -16.73 12.11 29.82
CA TRP A 248 -16.06 12.31 28.53
C TRP A 248 -17.02 12.50 27.35
N ASP A 249 -18.34 12.61 27.64
CA ASP A 249 -19.32 12.86 26.59
C ASP A 249 -19.04 14.20 25.88
N GLY A 250 -18.95 14.15 24.55
CA GLY A 250 -18.67 15.33 23.70
C GLY A 250 -17.17 15.60 23.46
N LEU A 251 -16.23 14.82 24.02
CA LEU A 251 -14.81 14.94 23.68
C LEU A 251 -14.51 14.35 22.30
N ALA A 252 -15.02 13.14 22.03
CA ALA A 252 -14.77 12.45 20.76
C ALA A 252 -15.38 13.19 19.56
N ALA A 253 -14.71 13.12 18.42
CA ALA A 253 -15.14 13.75 17.18
C ALA A 253 -16.40 13.07 16.60
N GLU A 254 -17.29 13.89 16.02
CA GLU A 254 -18.56 13.43 15.44
C GLU A 254 -18.39 12.80 14.06
N ASP A 255 -17.38 13.23 13.28
CA ASP A 255 -17.08 12.74 11.94
C ASP A 255 -16.44 11.34 11.93
N GLY A 256 -16.14 10.79 13.11
CA GLY A 256 -15.62 9.44 13.32
C GLY A 256 -14.71 9.35 14.53
N SER A 257 -14.83 8.23 15.24
CA SER A 257 -14.01 7.93 16.42
C SER A 257 -13.88 6.42 16.61
N TYR A 258 -12.90 6.00 17.38
CA TYR A 258 -12.64 4.59 17.69
C TYR A 258 -13.18 4.26 19.08
N SER A 259 -13.98 3.22 19.16
CA SER A 259 -14.42 2.62 20.42
C SER A 259 -13.29 1.78 21.05
N ARG A 260 -13.48 1.38 22.31
CA ARG A 260 -12.58 0.41 22.96
C ARG A 260 -12.47 -0.88 22.15
N ALA A 261 -13.57 -1.37 21.57
CA ALA A 261 -13.59 -2.59 20.77
C ALA A 261 -12.80 -2.41 19.45
N ASP A 262 -12.86 -1.22 18.81
CA ASP A 262 -12.05 -0.92 17.64
C ASP A 262 -10.56 -0.96 18.00
N TRP A 263 -10.18 -0.30 19.11
CA TRP A 263 -8.80 -0.27 19.59
C TRP A 263 -8.27 -1.68 19.92
N ASP A 264 -9.05 -2.48 20.66
CA ASP A 264 -8.69 -3.87 20.95
C ASP A 264 -8.47 -4.68 19.66
N SER A 265 -9.27 -4.42 18.62
CA SER A 265 -9.11 -5.08 17.31
C SER A 265 -7.84 -4.65 16.59
N PHE A 266 -7.40 -3.38 16.74
CA PHE A 266 -6.14 -2.89 16.20
C PHE A 266 -4.97 -3.55 16.92
N GLU A 267 -4.97 -3.60 18.24
CA GLU A 267 -3.94 -4.25 19.06
C GLU A 267 -3.80 -5.75 18.74
N ASP A 268 -4.94 -6.44 18.56
CA ASP A 268 -4.94 -7.86 18.17
C ASP A 268 -4.37 -8.05 16.75
N THR A 269 -4.64 -7.10 15.85
CA THR A 269 -4.09 -7.14 14.49
C THR A 269 -2.60 -6.82 14.51
N ALA A 270 -2.18 -5.80 15.25
CA ALA A 270 -0.79 -5.40 15.43
C ALA A 270 0.06 -6.58 15.94
N ALA A 271 -0.40 -7.25 17.00
CA ALA A 271 0.27 -8.44 17.55
C ALA A 271 0.40 -9.57 16.52
N ARG A 272 -0.64 -9.80 15.70
CA ARG A 272 -0.60 -10.81 14.63
C ARG A 272 0.36 -10.50 13.50
N HIS A 273 0.69 -9.23 13.28
CA HIS A 273 1.57 -8.75 12.21
C HIS A 273 2.94 -8.30 12.71
N ALA A 274 3.27 -8.59 13.99
CA ALA A 274 4.52 -8.19 14.63
C ALA A 274 4.78 -6.65 14.57
N VAL A 275 3.72 -5.87 14.68
CA VAL A 275 3.75 -4.41 14.73
C VAL A 275 3.34 -3.94 16.12
N GLN A 276 4.02 -2.95 16.67
CA GLN A 276 3.61 -2.21 17.86
C GLN A 276 2.65 -1.08 17.43
N LEU A 277 1.55 -0.92 18.14
CA LEU A 277 0.63 0.21 17.95
C LEU A 277 0.92 1.26 19.01
N THR A 278 1.58 2.36 18.60
CA THR A 278 1.95 3.46 19.51
C THR A 278 0.88 4.55 19.45
N PRO A 279 0.10 4.77 20.53
CA PRO A 279 -0.84 5.88 20.59
C PRO A 279 -0.12 7.21 20.82
N GLU A 280 -0.61 8.25 20.17
CA GLU A 280 -0.22 9.63 20.43
C GLU A 280 -1.45 10.45 20.81
N ILE A 281 -1.38 11.09 21.98
CA ILE A 281 -2.34 12.11 22.43
C ILE A 281 -1.55 13.39 22.62
N ASP A 282 -1.79 14.36 21.73
CA ASP A 282 -0.97 15.56 21.67
C ASP A 282 -1.50 16.69 22.56
N ALA A 283 -0.60 17.27 23.32
CA ALA A 283 -0.78 18.44 24.18
C ALA A 283 0.59 19.03 24.52
N PRO A 284 0.71 20.35 24.81
CA PRO A 284 -0.36 21.32 25.09
C PRO A 284 -0.76 22.19 23.90
N ALA A 285 -0.06 22.13 22.76
CA ALA A 285 -0.51 22.63 21.47
C ALA A 285 -1.33 21.55 20.74
N HIS A 286 -1.83 21.82 19.54
CA HIS A 286 -2.67 20.87 18.76
C HIS A 286 -3.89 20.33 19.54
N ALA A 287 -4.32 21.11 20.53
CA ALA A 287 -5.23 20.70 21.61
C ALA A 287 -6.62 21.33 21.48
N ARG A 288 -7.03 21.80 20.26
CA ARG A 288 -8.33 22.46 20.07
C ARG A 288 -9.51 21.59 20.53
N SER A 289 -9.46 20.28 20.33
CA SER A 289 -10.49 19.35 20.81
C SER A 289 -10.62 19.38 22.34
N PHE A 290 -9.55 19.51 23.07
CA PHE A 290 -9.55 19.68 24.52
C PHE A 290 -10.06 21.07 24.93
N VAL A 291 -9.65 22.12 24.22
CA VAL A 291 -10.15 23.48 24.45
C VAL A 291 -11.65 23.58 24.14
N ARG A 292 -12.16 22.93 23.09
CA ARG A 292 -13.60 22.84 22.81
C ARG A 292 -14.35 22.14 23.95
N PHE A 293 -13.80 21.07 24.48
CA PHE A 293 -14.37 20.29 25.58
C PHE A 293 -14.30 21.03 26.92
N ARG A 294 -13.19 21.76 27.20
CA ARG A 294 -12.93 22.55 28.41
C ARG A 294 -12.40 23.95 28.04
N PRO A 295 -13.27 24.87 27.62
CA PRO A 295 -12.85 26.20 27.16
C PRO A 295 -12.11 27.01 28.22
N ASP A 296 -12.36 26.74 29.47
CA ASP A 296 -11.68 27.34 30.63
C ASP A 296 -10.19 26.97 30.76
N LEU A 297 -9.74 25.95 30.02
CA LEU A 297 -8.34 25.49 30.00
C LEU A 297 -7.56 26.00 28.77
N GLY A 298 -8.21 26.69 27.84
CA GLY A 298 -7.57 27.19 26.62
C GLY A 298 -6.98 28.60 26.80
N LEU A 299 -5.86 28.86 26.12
CA LEU A 299 -5.33 30.20 26.00
C LEU A 299 -6.35 31.19 25.40
N ASN A 300 -6.17 32.49 25.64
CA ASN A 300 -7.01 33.56 25.11
C ASN A 300 -8.53 33.38 25.43
N GLY A 301 -8.83 32.84 26.63
CA GLY A 301 -10.20 32.61 27.07
C GLY A 301 -10.92 31.52 26.26
N GLY A 302 -10.19 30.55 25.76
CA GLY A 302 -10.69 29.41 24.97
C GLY A 302 -10.73 29.66 23.45
N ASN A 303 -10.31 30.84 22.97
CA ASN A 303 -10.09 31.09 21.54
C ASN A 303 -8.65 30.75 21.15
N SER A 304 -8.32 29.48 21.19
CA SER A 304 -6.98 28.94 20.94
C SER A 304 -7.05 27.45 20.60
N ASP A 305 -6.01 26.96 19.99
CA ASP A 305 -5.66 25.56 19.84
C ASP A 305 -4.64 25.09 20.89
N HIS A 306 -4.20 26.00 21.75
CA HIS A 306 -3.27 25.75 22.85
C HIS A 306 -3.98 25.73 24.19
N LEU A 307 -3.54 24.83 25.05
CA LEU A 307 -3.93 24.82 26.46
C LEU A 307 -3.13 25.88 27.25
N ASP A 308 -3.78 26.48 28.24
CA ASP A 308 -3.18 27.45 29.15
C ASP A 308 -2.44 26.74 30.30
N LEU A 309 -1.13 26.66 30.23
CA LEU A 309 -0.32 26.04 31.27
C LEU A 309 -0.14 26.92 32.53
N GLU A 310 -0.56 28.17 32.53
CA GLU A 310 -0.66 28.99 33.77
C GLU A 310 -1.81 28.50 34.66
N ASN A 311 -2.85 27.88 34.06
CA ASN A 311 -3.94 27.29 34.80
C ASN A 311 -3.52 25.92 35.37
N PRO A 312 -3.46 25.74 36.71
CA PRO A 312 -3.03 24.48 37.31
C PRO A 312 -3.97 23.29 37.00
N GLU A 313 -5.21 23.54 36.63
CA GLU A 313 -6.17 22.50 36.22
C GLU A 313 -5.80 21.88 34.88
N THR A 314 -5.05 22.58 34.01
CA THR A 314 -4.69 22.11 32.67
C THR A 314 -3.90 20.82 32.69
N THR A 315 -2.75 20.82 33.39
CA THR A 315 -1.93 19.61 33.49
C THR A 315 -2.69 18.47 34.19
N ALA A 316 -3.53 18.80 35.19
CA ALA A 316 -4.36 17.83 35.89
C ALA A 316 -5.43 17.21 34.93
N PHE A 317 -5.99 18.01 34.03
CA PHE A 317 -6.93 17.54 33.01
C PHE A 317 -6.24 16.60 32.00
N VAL A 318 -5.08 16.99 31.45
CA VAL A 318 -4.36 16.15 30.49
C VAL A 318 -3.96 14.81 31.13
N LYS A 319 -3.52 14.81 32.39
CA LYS A 319 -3.28 13.56 33.13
C LYS A 319 -4.54 12.67 33.21
N LYS A 320 -5.71 13.24 33.46
CA LYS A 320 -6.97 12.47 33.47
C LYS A 320 -7.31 11.88 32.11
N VAL A 321 -6.97 12.56 31.00
CA VAL A 321 -7.13 12.00 29.64
C VAL A 321 -6.25 10.75 29.51
N PHE A 322 -4.99 10.82 29.91
CA PHE A 322 -4.11 9.64 29.87
C PHE A 322 -4.53 8.55 30.86
N ASP A 323 -5.04 8.88 32.04
CA ASP A 323 -5.59 7.92 33.00
C ASP A 323 -6.78 7.15 32.41
N GLU A 324 -7.61 7.82 31.60
CA GLU A 324 -8.75 7.20 30.94
C GLU A 324 -8.36 6.24 29.84
N PHE A 325 -7.45 6.65 28.94
CA PHE A 325 -7.19 5.92 27.70
C PHE A 325 -5.96 4.99 27.78
N THR A 326 -4.97 5.24 28.66
CA THR A 326 -3.80 4.37 28.81
C THR A 326 -4.13 2.90 29.09
N PRO A 327 -5.20 2.54 29.84
CA PRO A 327 -5.61 1.15 29.98
C PRO A 327 -6.06 0.45 28.71
N TRP A 328 -6.27 1.18 27.60
CA TRP A 328 -6.57 0.60 26.29
C TRP A 328 -5.29 0.14 25.57
N PHE A 329 -4.18 0.78 25.86
CA PHE A 329 -2.93 0.68 25.11
C PHE A 329 -2.07 -0.49 25.61
N ARG A 330 -1.82 -1.47 24.73
CA ARG A 330 -0.90 -2.59 25.04
C ARG A 330 0.56 -2.22 24.79
N SER A 331 0.81 -1.21 23.94
CA SER A 331 2.16 -0.68 23.71
C SER A 331 2.84 -0.34 25.05
N PRO A 332 4.12 -0.70 25.23
CA PRO A 332 4.91 -0.22 26.34
C PRO A 332 5.26 1.27 26.24
N GLU A 333 5.04 1.88 25.09
CA GLU A 333 5.39 3.26 24.78
C GLU A 333 4.15 4.07 24.40
N VAL A 334 4.11 5.33 24.82
CA VAL A 334 3.04 6.29 24.55
C VAL A 334 3.66 7.64 24.20
N HIS A 335 3.19 8.22 23.09
CA HIS A 335 3.61 9.56 22.66
C HIS A 335 2.63 10.60 23.21
N TYR A 336 3.16 11.70 23.79
CA TYR A 336 2.32 12.74 24.42
C TYR A 336 2.42 14.11 23.71
N GLY A 337 2.88 14.12 22.44
CA GLY A 337 3.03 15.31 21.60
C GLY A 337 4.16 16.19 22.09
N ALA A 338 3.81 17.29 22.72
CA ALA A 338 4.69 18.30 23.32
C ALA A 338 5.48 19.15 22.29
N ASP A 339 4.93 19.36 21.09
CA ASP A 339 5.49 20.25 20.09
C ASP A 339 4.78 21.61 20.06
N GLU A 340 5.39 22.54 19.35
CA GLU A 340 4.88 23.84 18.90
C GLU A 340 4.23 24.75 19.96
N TYR A 341 4.39 24.47 21.25
CA TYR A 341 3.86 25.33 22.31
C TYR A 341 4.59 26.66 22.36
N THR A 342 3.86 27.77 22.25
CA THR A 342 4.39 29.13 22.17
C THR A 342 4.35 29.92 23.50
N GLY A 343 3.89 29.29 24.59
CA GLY A 343 3.85 29.91 25.94
C GLY A 343 5.19 29.97 26.64
N ALA A 344 5.19 30.27 27.94
CA ALA A 344 6.40 30.41 28.73
C ALA A 344 7.17 29.08 28.84
N GLU A 345 8.48 29.14 28.62
CA GLU A 345 9.38 27.98 28.66
C GLU A 345 9.33 27.19 29.96
N GLU A 346 9.32 27.91 31.12
CA GLU A 346 9.26 27.29 32.45
C GLU A 346 8.00 26.44 32.62
N LEU A 347 6.87 26.92 32.13
CA LEU A 347 5.59 26.20 32.22
C LEU A 347 5.58 24.98 31.27
N TYR A 348 6.10 25.16 30.06
CA TYR A 348 6.26 24.07 29.12
C TYR A 348 7.17 22.97 29.67
N ARG A 349 8.35 23.34 30.24
CA ARG A 349 9.27 22.39 30.84
C ARG A 349 8.63 21.64 32.02
N GLY A 350 7.86 22.38 32.85
CA GLY A 350 7.07 21.79 33.94
C GLY A 350 6.06 20.77 33.42
N PHE A 351 5.32 21.10 32.35
CA PHE A 351 4.37 20.18 31.69
C PHE A 351 5.09 18.97 31.13
N PHE A 352 6.14 19.15 30.30
CA PHE A 352 6.92 18.09 29.67
C PHE A 352 7.38 17.06 30.74
N ASN A 353 8.02 17.51 31.81
CA ASN A 353 8.53 16.64 32.87
C ASN A 353 7.39 15.92 33.60
N THR A 354 6.32 16.66 33.93
CA THR A 354 5.16 16.10 34.65
C THR A 354 4.47 15.02 33.85
N MET A 355 4.31 15.20 32.52
CA MET A 355 3.67 14.21 31.69
C MET A 355 4.57 12.97 31.49
N ALA A 356 5.88 13.15 31.31
CA ALA A 356 6.82 12.05 31.24
C ALA A 356 6.80 11.20 32.50
N GLU A 357 6.86 11.84 33.72
CA GLU A 357 6.74 11.16 34.99
C GLU A 357 5.41 10.44 35.17
N HIS A 358 4.31 11.09 34.75
CA HIS A 358 2.97 10.51 34.83
C HIS A 358 2.84 9.25 33.98
N LEU A 359 3.29 9.26 32.72
CA LEU A 359 3.27 8.09 31.85
C LEU A 359 4.09 6.94 32.42
N ARG A 360 5.28 7.22 32.99
CA ARG A 360 6.06 6.19 33.70
C ARG A 360 5.31 5.63 34.90
N SER A 361 4.57 6.46 35.65
CA SER A 361 3.74 5.98 36.73
C SER A 361 2.62 5.04 36.31
N LEU A 362 2.17 5.17 35.06
CA LEU A 362 1.21 4.27 34.39
C LEU A 362 1.90 3.05 33.72
N GLY A 363 3.22 2.87 33.92
CA GLY A 363 4.00 1.77 33.37
C GLY A 363 4.32 1.93 31.89
N LYS A 364 4.29 3.16 31.34
CA LYS A 364 4.59 3.47 29.93
C LYS A 364 5.90 4.24 29.83
N HIS A 365 6.67 3.96 28.76
CA HIS A 365 7.82 4.79 28.39
C HIS A 365 7.34 5.97 27.53
N PRO A 366 7.66 7.22 27.89
CA PRO A 366 7.20 8.40 27.16
C PRO A 366 7.99 8.64 25.88
N ARG A 367 7.28 9.03 24.82
CA ARG A 367 7.85 9.61 23.60
C ARG A 367 7.30 11.02 23.39
N ALA A 368 8.08 11.93 22.78
CA ALA A 368 7.67 13.29 22.49
C ALA A 368 8.33 13.83 21.22
N TRP A 369 7.69 14.82 20.59
CA TRP A 369 8.30 15.61 19.53
C TRP A 369 9.40 16.51 20.08
N GLY A 370 10.48 16.69 19.31
CA GLY A 370 11.59 17.53 19.70
C GLY A 370 11.29 19.01 19.51
N SER A 371 10.96 19.71 20.58
CA SER A 371 10.68 21.16 20.58
C SER A 371 11.48 21.95 21.60
N LEU A 372 12.52 21.36 22.17
CA LEU A 372 13.16 21.92 23.37
C LEU A 372 14.02 23.16 23.10
N THR A 373 14.75 23.22 21.98
CA THR A 373 15.65 24.34 21.67
C THR A 373 14.88 25.61 21.30
N HIS A 374 13.76 25.50 20.61
CA HIS A 374 12.93 26.63 20.22
C HIS A 374 12.30 27.34 21.42
N MET A 375 12.15 26.65 22.52
CA MET A 375 11.67 27.22 23.80
C MET A 375 12.76 27.97 24.62
N ALA A 376 13.84 28.38 23.96
CA ALA A 376 14.86 29.34 24.41
C ALA A 376 15.84 28.91 25.52
N GLY A 377 15.74 27.77 26.13
CA GLY A 377 16.66 27.35 27.23
C GLY A 377 17.54 26.15 26.88
N GLY A 378 17.39 25.57 25.72
CA GLY A 378 17.97 24.26 25.42
C GLY A 378 17.39 23.18 26.33
N ALA A 379 17.98 22.00 26.35
CA ALA A 379 17.44 20.88 27.12
C ALA A 379 17.78 20.85 28.61
N GLY A 380 18.29 21.94 29.17
CA GLY A 380 18.58 22.05 30.60
C GLY A 380 17.34 21.95 31.49
N GLY A 381 17.30 20.98 32.42
CA GLY A 381 16.16 20.77 33.32
C GLY A 381 14.99 19.97 32.73
N TYR A 382 15.07 19.51 31.47
CA TYR A 382 14.11 18.59 30.90
C TYR A 382 14.41 17.13 31.25
N ASP A 383 13.39 16.33 31.41
CA ASP A 383 13.49 14.90 31.66
C ASP A 383 14.22 14.19 30.48
N ARG A 384 15.21 13.35 30.82
CA ARG A 384 16.06 12.66 29.84
C ARG A 384 15.56 11.25 29.50
N ASP A 385 14.67 10.70 30.28
CA ASP A 385 14.08 9.38 30.06
C ASP A 385 12.82 9.49 29.19
N VAL A 386 12.99 10.13 28.02
CA VAL A 386 11.98 10.32 26.96
C VAL A 386 12.63 10.04 25.62
N THR A 387 11.96 9.29 24.75
CA THR A 387 12.43 9.13 23.36
C THR A 387 11.99 10.36 22.54
N ILE A 388 12.94 11.04 21.93
CA ILE A 388 12.69 12.23 21.12
C ILE A 388 12.52 11.89 19.65
N HIS A 389 11.39 12.25 19.07
CA HIS A 389 11.18 12.27 17.65
C HIS A 389 11.75 13.56 17.07
N SER A 390 12.91 13.47 16.40
CA SER A 390 13.61 14.62 15.82
C SER A 390 13.02 14.92 14.45
N TRP A 391 12.04 15.83 14.41
CA TRP A 391 11.26 16.17 13.23
C TRP A 391 11.75 17.44 12.53
N ASN A 392 12.15 18.46 13.29
CA ASN A 392 12.59 19.73 12.72
C ASN A 392 13.88 20.21 13.41
N ASN A 393 14.93 20.43 12.60
CA ASN A 393 16.24 20.85 13.11
C ASN A 393 16.22 22.24 13.76
N GLY A 394 15.27 23.11 13.43
CA GLY A 394 15.10 24.43 14.01
C GLY A 394 14.47 24.39 15.42
N TRP A 395 13.64 23.39 15.69
CA TRP A 395 13.04 23.18 16.99
C TRP A 395 13.98 22.42 17.95
N TYR A 396 14.46 21.25 17.55
CA TYR A 396 15.44 20.48 18.32
C TYR A 396 16.14 19.44 17.44
N GLY A 397 17.30 19.81 16.92
CA GLY A 397 18.04 18.96 16.01
C GLY A 397 18.65 17.71 16.67
N PRO A 398 18.91 16.65 15.87
CA PRO A 398 19.39 15.36 16.38
C PRO A 398 20.78 15.45 17.04
N GLN A 399 21.65 16.37 16.62
CA GLN A 399 22.96 16.57 17.27
C GLN A 399 22.79 17.12 18.68
N ALA A 400 21.85 18.04 18.91
CA ALA A 400 21.54 18.56 20.24
C ALA A 400 20.89 17.46 21.10
N ALA A 401 19.91 16.74 20.58
CA ALA A 401 19.26 15.64 21.28
C ALA A 401 20.26 14.55 21.69
N LYS A 402 21.21 14.23 20.82
CA LYS A 402 22.29 13.30 21.12
C LYS A 402 23.22 13.82 22.23
N ALA A 403 23.65 15.08 22.14
CA ALA A 403 24.53 15.69 23.14
C ALA A 403 23.85 15.73 24.50
N ASP A 404 22.55 15.88 24.54
CA ASP A 404 21.74 15.87 25.76
C ASP A 404 21.44 14.46 26.29
N GLY A 405 21.78 13.40 25.53
CA GLY A 405 21.68 12.01 25.96
C GLY A 405 20.34 11.33 25.68
N TYR A 406 19.49 11.89 24.82
CA TYR A 406 18.22 11.29 24.44
C TYR A 406 18.38 10.11 23.49
N GLU A 407 17.47 9.14 23.55
CA GLU A 407 17.17 8.25 22.42
C GLU A 407 16.42 9.03 21.34
N ILE A 408 16.72 8.77 20.06
CA ILE A 408 16.29 9.57 18.93
C ILE A 408 15.58 8.68 17.89
N VAL A 409 14.47 9.16 17.36
CA VAL A 409 13.83 8.65 16.15
C VAL A 409 13.93 9.71 15.06
N ASN A 410 14.44 9.35 13.88
CA ASN A 410 14.46 10.27 12.73
C ASN A 410 13.07 10.36 12.10
N THR A 411 12.41 11.50 12.30
CA THR A 411 11.14 11.86 11.69
C THR A 411 11.23 13.16 10.89
N ASN A 412 12.42 13.46 10.34
CA ASN A 412 12.71 14.78 9.79
C ASN A 412 11.69 15.20 8.71
N ASP A 413 11.08 16.36 8.91
CA ASP A 413 10.00 16.94 8.10
C ASP A 413 10.39 17.10 6.62
N SER A 414 11.61 17.57 6.37
CA SER A 414 12.11 17.83 5.00
C SER A 414 12.38 16.56 4.20
N LEU A 415 12.38 15.38 4.83
CA LEU A 415 12.72 14.10 4.20
C LEU A 415 11.61 13.06 4.29
N LEU A 416 10.82 13.06 5.38
CA LEU A 416 9.95 11.95 5.75
C LEU A 416 8.47 12.33 5.96
N TYR A 417 8.10 13.62 5.88
CA TYR A 417 6.72 14.07 6.00
C TYR A 417 6.01 14.06 4.65
N ILE A 418 4.79 13.53 4.64
CA ILE A 418 3.83 13.62 3.55
C ILE A 418 2.65 14.44 4.06
N VAL A 419 2.36 15.57 3.42
CA VAL A 419 1.12 16.33 3.63
C VAL A 419 0.28 16.19 2.37
N PRO A 420 -0.72 15.28 2.34
CA PRO A 420 -1.38 14.90 1.11
C PRO A 420 -1.90 16.09 0.31
N PHE A 421 -1.37 16.26 -0.91
CA PHE A 421 -1.76 17.27 -1.90
C PHE A 421 -1.46 18.72 -1.55
N ALA A 422 -0.67 18.97 -0.51
CA ALA A 422 -0.18 20.30 -0.18
C ALA A 422 0.98 20.75 -1.10
N ASP A 423 1.20 22.07 -1.19
CA ASP A 423 2.31 22.66 -1.94
C ASP A 423 3.63 22.69 -1.13
N TYR A 424 3.63 22.15 0.07
CA TYR A 424 4.76 22.08 0.99
C TYR A 424 5.01 20.64 1.42
N TYR A 425 6.19 20.37 2.00
CA TYR A 425 6.71 19.04 2.28
C TYR A 425 6.59 18.13 1.03
N HIS A 426 6.14 16.89 1.17
CA HIS A 426 6.03 15.96 0.05
C HIS A 426 4.55 15.66 -0.25
N GLY A 427 3.79 16.68 -0.69
CA GLY A 427 2.35 16.54 -0.96
C GLY A 427 1.98 15.50 -2.01
N HIS A 428 2.97 14.99 -2.76
CA HIS A 428 2.79 13.98 -3.80
C HIS A 428 3.58 12.69 -3.55
N GLY A 429 3.94 12.43 -2.27
CA GLY A 429 4.77 11.33 -1.83
C GLY A 429 6.25 11.67 -1.78
N LEU A 430 7.01 10.92 -0.99
CA LEU A 430 8.43 11.15 -0.74
C LEU A 430 9.27 10.96 -2.01
N ASP A 431 10.47 11.57 -2.05
CA ASP A 431 11.44 11.33 -3.13
C ASP A 431 12.10 9.94 -2.99
N GLY A 432 11.46 8.95 -3.62
CA GLY A 432 11.92 7.57 -3.55
C GLY A 432 13.29 7.33 -4.18
N ARG A 433 13.70 8.10 -5.21
CA ARG A 433 15.04 7.96 -5.80
C ARG A 433 16.12 8.45 -4.85
N TYR A 434 15.91 9.59 -4.20
CA TYR A 434 16.82 10.09 -3.18
C TYR A 434 16.89 9.12 -2.00
N LEU A 435 15.75 8.69 -1.48
CA LEU A 435 15.68 7.75 -0.36
C LEU A 435 16.39 6.43 -0.69
N TYR A 436 16.17 5.86 -1.88
CA TYR A 436 16.81 4.61 -2.28
C TYR A 436 18.32 4.77 -2.52
N GLY A 437 18.73 5.85 -3.20
CA GLY A 437 20.12 6.03 -3.65
C GLY A 437 21.06 6.60 -2.60
N SER A 438 20.56 7.46 -1.70
CA SER A 438 21.42 8.35 -0.90
C SER A 438 21.07 8.45 0.57
N TRP A 439 19.81 8.18 0.95
CA TRP A 439 19.38 8.32 2.33
C TRP A 439 19.60 7.03 3.15
N GLU A 440 19.92 7.21 4.41
CA GLU A 440 19.92 6.19 5.46
C GLU A 440 19.31 6.80 6.74
N PRO A 441 18.78 6.01 7.70
CA PRO A 441 18.13 6.54 8.89
C PRO A 441 18.94 7.52 9.73
N HIS A 442 20.27 7.47 9.68
CA HIS A 442 21.15 8.40 10.37
C HIS A 442 21.34 9.75 9.66
N VAL A 443 20.80 9.90 8.43
CA VAL A 443 20.95 11.11 7.58
C VAL A 443 19.87 12.12 7.89
N PHE A 444 20.30 13.32 8.29
CA PHE A 444 19.48 14.50 8.50
C PHE A 444 20.01 15.65 7.66
N PRO A 445 19.17 16.61 7.21
CA PRO A 445 19.63 17.77 6.46
C PRO A 445 20.47 18.73 7.31
N GLY A 446 21.15 19.67 6.66
CA GLY A 446 21.84 20.78 7.35
C GLY A 446 23.02 20.38 8.24
N ASN A 447 23.79 19.35 7.88
CA ASN A 447 24.91 18.82 8.67
C ASN A 447 24.51 18.28 10.05
N GLN A 448 23.26 17.88 10.21
CA GLN A 448 22.73 17.33 11.45
C GLN A 448 22.78 15.79 11.51
N SER A 449 23.30 15.12 10.48
CA SER A 449 23.41 13.65 10.43
C SER A 449 24.18 13.10 11.63
N LEU A 450 23.70 11.97 12.14
CA LEU A 450 24.38 11.17 13.17
C LEU A 450 25.42 10.24 12.53
N GLN A 451 26.17 9.52 13.33
CA GLN A 451 27.07 8.50 12.79
C GLN A 451 26.27 7.23 12.41
N PRO A 452 26.68 6.51 11.36
CA PRO A 452 26.12 5.19 11.09
C PRO A 452 26.22 4.28 12.32
N GLY A 453 25.13 3.61 12.69
CA GLY A 453 25.10 2.73 13.85
C GLY A 453 25.14 3.44 15.22
N ASP A 454 24.82 4.73 15.26
CA ASP A 454 24.75 5.49 16.52
C ASP A 454 23.80 4.81 17.51
N PRO A 455 24.25 4.47 18.73
CA PRO A 455 23.44 3.71 19.69
C PRO A 455 22.22 4.46 20.23
N GLN A 456 22.20 5.81 20.13
CA GLN A 456 21.05 6.62 20.53
C GLN A 456 19.99 6.71 19.42
N LEU A 457 20.33 6.37 18.16
CA LEU A 457 19.39 6.36 17.06
C LEU A 457 18.62 5.04 17.04
N ARG A 458 17.35 5.08 17.40
CA ARG A 458 16.46 3.90 17.38
C ARG A 458 16.06 3.46 15.97
N GLY A 459 16.01 4.41 15.04
CA GLY A 459 15.60 4.20 13.66
C GLY A 459 14.93 5.42 13.06
N ALA A 460 13.99 5.21 12.13
CA ALA A 460 13.27 6.29 11.49
C ALA A 460 11.77 5.98 11.35
N MET A 461 11.00 7.04 11.14
CA MET A 461 9.55 6.99 10.97
C MET A 461 9.15 8.02 9.92
N SER A 462 8.47 7.60 8.86
CA SER A 462 7.78 8.55 7.97
C SER A 462 6.43 8.90 8.55
N ALA A 463 5.93 10.10 8.22
CA ALA A 463 4.69 10.61 8.78
C ALA A 463 3.76 11.14 7.68
N VAL A 464 2.47 10.88 7.85
CA VAL A 464 1.40 11.52 7.08
C VAL A 464 0.66 12.49 7.98
N TRP A 465 0.68 13.78 7.61
CA TRP A 465 -0.07 14.83 8.27
C TRP A 465 -1.22 15.30 7.38
N ASN A 466 -2.43 15.32 7.90
CA ASN A 466 -3.63 15.65 7.13
C ASN A 466 -4.04 17.12 7.26
N ASP A 467 -3.08 18.05 7.14
CA ASP A 467 -3.23 19.50 7.36
C ASP A 467 -4.38 20.13 6.57
N LEU A 468 -4.65 19.60 5.37
CA LEU A 468 -5.72 20.09 4.50
C LEU A 468 -7.08 19.47 4.90
N VAL A 469 -7.58 19.80 6.09
CA VAL A 469 -8.79 19.22 6.70
C VAL A 469 -10.06 19.31 5.82
N HIS A 470 -10.17 20.35 4.99
CA HIS A 470 -11.29 20.57 4.07
C HIS A 470 -11.09 19.97 2.67
N ALA A 471 -9.93 19.36 2.40
CA ALA A 471 -9.70 18.72 1.11
C ALA A 471 -10.45 17.38 1.00
N THR A 472 -10.85 17.03 -0.22
CA THR A 472 -11.76 15.90 -0.49
C THR A 472 -11.05 14.59 -0.86
N TYR A 473 -9.76 14.42 -0.60
CA TYR A 473 -9.05 13.18 -0.85
C TYR A 473 -9.50 12.06 0.11
N THR A 474 -9.34 10.82 -0.33
CA THR A 474 -9.75 9.63 0.39
C THR A 474 -8.58 8.96 1.14
N GLN A 475 -8.88 8.01 2.02
CA GLN A 475 -7.86 7.17 2.67
C GLN A 475 -7.05 6.35 1.64
N GLN A 476 -7.64 5.96 0.50
CA GLN A 476 -6.96 5.27 -0.59
C GLN A 476 -6.02 6.20 -1.35
N ASP A 477 -6.37 7.48 -1.51
CA ASP A 477 -5.47 8.48 -2.09
C ASP A 477 -4.23 8.67 -1.20
N VAL A 478 -4.40 8.69 0.14
CA VAL A 478 -3.28 8.73 1.10
C VAL A 478 -2.40 7.48 0.95
N HIS A 479 -3.00 6.29 0.89
CA HIS A 479 -2.25 5.05 0.66
C HIS A 479 -1.42 5.13 -0.63
N GLY A 480 -1.98 5.65 -1.70
CA GLY A 480 -1.28 5.82 -2.98
C GLY A 480 -0.02 6.69 -2.91
N LEU A 481 0.03 7.67 -2.00
CA LEU A 481 1.23 8.49 -1.75
C LEU A 481 2.29 7.72 -0.94
N VAL A 482 1.85 6.95 0.05
CA VAL A 482 2.72 6.21 0.98
C VAL A 482 3.32 4.96 0.33
N GLN A 483 2.50 4.18 -0.39
CA GLN A 483 2.87 2.89 -0.99
C GLN A 483 4.16 2.98 -1.82
N LYS A 484 4.34 4.07 -2.56
CA LYS A 484 5.47 4.30 -3.48
C LYS A 484 6.84 4.20 -2.80
N THR A 485 6.94 4.57 -1.52
CA THR A 485 8.22 4.62 -0.79
C THR A 485 8.29 3.71 0.42
N PHE A 486 7.20 3.04 0.75
CA PHE A 486 7.12 2.21 1.96
C PHE A 486 8.14 1.06 1.96
N GLY A 487 8.23 0.34 0.84
CA GLY A 487 9.25 -0.70 0.68
C GLY A 487 10.68 -0.17 0.68
N ILE A 488 10.90 1.08 0.23
CA ILE A 488 12.21 1.75 0.27
C ILE A 488 12.62 2.03 1.72
N LEU A 489 11.73 2.64 2.50
CA LEU A 489 11.98 2.92 3.92
C LEU A 489 12.24 1.62 4.69
N ALA A 490 11.46 0.59 4.41
CA ALA A 490 11.67 -0.75 4.98
C ALA A 490 13.06 -1.31 4.63
N GLN A 491 13.48 -1.23 3.35
CA GLN A 491 14.83 -1.63 2.91
C GLN A 491 15.92 -0.91 3.69
N LYS A 492 15.79 0.41 3.85
CA LYS A 492 16.79 1.24 4.53
C LYS A 492 16.89 0.96 6.02
N MET A 493 15.79 0.68 6.66
CA MET A 493 15.75 0.41 8.11
C MET A 493 16.04 -1.04 8.46
N TRP A 494 15.72 -1.99 7.57
CA TRP A 494 15.97 -3.41 7.80
C TRP A 494 17.39 -3.80 7.39
N SER A 495 17.74 -3.66 6.10
CA SER A 495 18.99 -4.19 5.54
C SER A 495 20.01 -3.10 5.17
N GLY A 496 19.59 -1.84 5.05
CA GLY A 496 20.44 -0.74 4.61
C GLY A 496 20.91 -0.88 3.16
N ALA A 497 21.90 -0.05 2.77
CA ALA A 497 22.44 -0.03 1.42
C ALA A 497 23.33 -1.25 1.10
N ALA A 498 23.90 -1.92 2.10
CA ALA A 498 24.83 -3.02 1.88
C ALA A 498 24.19 -4.26 1.21
N ALA A 499 22.91 -4.53 1.53
CA ALA A 499 22.15 -5.64 0.93
C ALA A 499 21.26 -5.20 -0.24
N GLN A 500 21.31 -3.93 -0.62
CA GLN A 500 20.43 -3.31 -1.61
C GLN A 500 20.68 -3.87 -3.02
N MET A 501 19.58 -4.21 -3.71
CA MET A 501 19.63 -4.64 -5.11
C MET A 501 19.69 -3.42 -6.05
N PRO A 502 20.02 -3.60 -7.36
CA PRO A 502 19.88 -2.53 -8.34
C PRO A 502 18.45 -1.96 -8.36
N TYR A 503 18.32 -0.64 -8.58
CA TYR A 503 17.03 0.05 -8.50
C TYR A 503 15.96 -0.53 -9.43
N ALA A 504 16.34 -0.94 -10.66
CA ALA A 504 15.40 -1.57 -11.59
C ALA A 504 14.85 -2.92 -11.10
N ASP A 505 15.71 -3.71 -10.44
CA ASP A 505 15.30 -4.99 -9.86
C ASP A 505 14.43 -4.75 -8.62
N PHE A 506 14.75 -3.73 -7.83
CA PHE A 506 13.95 -3.32 -6.68
C PHE A 506 12.53 -2.89 -7.10
N THR A 507 12.39 -2.04 -8.12
CA THR A 507 11.07 -1.60 -8.58
C THR A 507 10.26 -2.75 -9.16
N THR A 508 10.91 -3.72 -9.80
CA THR A 508 10.27 -4.95 -10.28
C THR A 508 9.81 -5.82 -9.11
N ALA A 509 10.66 -6.01 -8.09
CA ALA A 509 10.30 -6.76 -6.90
C ALA A 509 9.16 -6.08 -6.12
N LEU A 510 9.19 -4.73 -6.02
CA LEU A 510 8.14 -3.94 -5.36
C LEU A 510 6.78 -4.13 -6.04
N ARG A 511 6.73 -4.08 -7.38
CA ARG A 511 5.48 -4.34 -8.13
C ARG A 511 4.92 -5.73 -7.86
N ARG A 512 5.78 -6.76 -7.85
CA ARG A 512 5.36 -8.14 -7.56
C ARG A 512 4.92 -8.34 -6.11
N ALA A 513 5.54 -7.62 -5.18
CA ALA A 513 5.16 -7.65 -3.77
C ALA A 513 3.82 -6.94 -3.51
N ALA A 514 3.54 -5.86 -4.25
CA ALA A 514 2.35 -5.01 -4.11
C ALA A 514 2.02 -4.70 -2.63
N ASP A 515 0.76 -4.74 -2.22
CA ASP A 515 0.33 -4.49 -0.83
C ASP A 515 0.40 -5.74 0.06
N GLY A 516 0.74 -6.89 -0.52
CA GLY A 516 0.71 -8.18 0.15
C GLY A 516 -0.66 -8.85 0.14
N PRO A 517 -0.74 -10.13 0.54
CA PRO A 517 -1.97 -10.88 0.56
C PRO A 517 -2.93 -10.42 1.67
N GLY A 518 -4.24 -10.60 1.45
CA GLY A 518 -5.29 -10.36 2.44
C GLY A 518 -5.67 -8.90 2.66
N MET A 519 -5.16 -7.92 1.87
CA MET A 519 -5.52 -6.51 1.96
C MET A 519 -6.83 -6.24 1.21
N THR A 520 -7.85 -5.70 1.91
CA THR A 520 -9.20 -5.54 1.36
C THR A 520 -9.65 -4.08 1.22
N THR A 521 -9.09 -3.18 2.02
CA THR A 521 -9.52 -1.76 2.08
C THR A 521 -8.54 -0.81 1.42
N ILE A 522 -7.26 -1.20 1.29
CA ILE A 522 -6.27 -0.45 0.54
C ILE A 522 -6.31 -0.92 -0.92
N ARG A 523 -6.11 0.03 -1.84
CA ARG A 523 -6.11 -0.27 -3.28
C ARG A 523 -4.68 -0.12 -3.81
N PRO A 524 -4.18 -1.12 -4.55
CA PRO A 524 -2.89 -1.00 -5.19
C PRO A 524 -2.88 0.20 -6.16
N THR A 525 -1.81 0.98 -6.13
CA THR A 525 -1.53 2.00 -7.16
C THR A 525 -0.62 1.48 -8.26
N LEU A 526 -0.16 0.25 -8.11
CA LEU A 526 0.66 -0.46 -9.09
C LEU A 526 -0.21 -0.93 -10.27
N PRO A 527 0.38 -1.18 -11.46
CA PRO A 527 -0.37 -1.60 -12.62
C PRO A 527 -1.27 -2.78 -12.32
N GLU A 528 -2.53 -2.68 -12.72
CA GLU A 528 -3.44 -3.82 -12.67
C GLU A 528 -2.91 -4.92 -13.62
N PRO A 529 -3.10 -6.20 -13.33
CA PRO A 529 -2.62 -7.30 -14.18
C PRO A 529 -3.08 -7.16 -15.65
N ASP A 530 -4.26 -6.57 -15.86
CA ASP A 530 -4.89 -6.40 -17.17
C ASP A 530 -4.66 -5.00 -17.78
N ASP A 531 -3.65 -4.25 -17.32
CA ASP A 531 -3.30 -2.95 -17.88
C ASP A 531 -2.68 -3.09 -19.26
N LEU A 532 -3.47 -2.83 -20.30
CA LEU A 532 -3.05 -2.86 -21.70
C LEU A 532 -2.01 -1.79 -22.04
N ALA A 533 -1.87 -0.74 -21.21
CA ALA A 533 -0.88 0.31 -21.39
C ALA A 533 0.46 0.01 -20.70
N PHE A 534 0.56 -1.07 -19.93
CA PHE A 534 1.78 -1.42 -19.22
C PHE A 534 2.96 -1.68 -20.17
N GLN A 535 4.03 -0.89 -20.03
CA GLN A 535 5.28 -0.95 -20.82
C GLN A 535 5.09 -0.76 -22.35
N VAL A 536 3.94 -0.23 -22.78
CA VAL A 536 3.76 0.11 -24.19
C VAL A 536 4.31 1.50 -24.52
N LYS A 537 4.51 1.73 -25.81
CA LYS A 537 5.05 2.98 -26.32
C LYS A 537 4.11 4.15 -26.05
N ALA A 538 4.57 5.08 -25.24
CA ALA A 538 3.90 6.36 -24.99
C ALA A 538 4.59 7.52 -25.72
N THR A 539 3.79 8.49 -26.15
CA THR A 539 4.23 9.76 -26.77
C THR A 539 3.49 10.93 -26.11
N ALA A 540 4.08 12.11 -26.12
CA ALA A 540 3.47 13.28 -25.50
C ALA A 540 3.74 14.55 -26.31
N SER A 541 2.93 15.59 -26.08
CA SER A 541 3.11 16.92 -26.69
C SER A 541 4.46 17.55 -26.30
N SER A 542 4.86 17.38 -25.03
CA SER A 542 6.10 17.89 -24.46
C SER A 542 6.49 17.12 -23.20
N LYS A 543 7.67 17.41 -22.66
CA LYS A 543 8.13 16.88 -21.37
C LYS A 543 9.09 17.83 -20.68
N THR A 544 9.03 17.94 -19.37
CA THR A 544 10.03 18.64 -18.57
C THR A 544 11.34 17.84 -18.45
N ALA A 545 12.44 18.50 -18.11
CA ALA A 545 13.71 17.82 -17.88
C ALA A 545 13.57 16.75 -16.78
N GLY A 546 14.19 15.60 -17.02
CA GLY A 546 14.14 14.47 -16.08
C GLY A 546 12.87 13.60 -16.16
N THR A 547 11.88 13.96 -17.00
CA THR A 547 10.65 13.16 -17.20
C THR A 547 10.57 12.59 -18.62
N SER A 548 9.70 11.62 -18.83
CA SER A 548 9.47 10.95 -20.12
C SER A 548 8.00 10.54 -20.25
N ALA A 549 7.47 10.53 -21.46
CA ALA A 549 6.13 9.97 -21.72
C ALA A 549 6.04 8.50 -21.25
N ALA A 550 7.10 7.72 -21.47
CA ALA A 550 7.15 6.31 -21.06
C ALA A 550 7.03 6.11 -19.54
N HIS A 551 7.36 7.12 -18.73
CA HIS A 551 7.21 7.03 -17.27
C HIS A 551 5.75 6.94 -16.81
N ALA A 552 4.78 7.27 -17.67
CA ALA A 552 3.37 7.09 -17.34
C ALA A 552 2.85 5.66 -17.60
N THR A 553 3.67 4.82 -18.24
CA THR A 553 3.30 3.44 -18.61
C THR A 553 4.36 2.40 -18.20
N ASP A 554 5.45 2.82 -17.54
CA ASP A 554 6.54 1.90 -17.14
C ASP A 554 6.22 1.08 -15.89
N GLY A 555 5.15 1.44 -15.19
CA GLY A 555 4.72 0.80 -13.96
C GLY A 555 5.65 1.06 -12.78
N ASP A 556 6.60 2.00 -12.89
CA ASP A 556 7.43 2.45 -11.78
C ASP A 556 6.69 3.57 -11.02
N PRO A 557 6.24 3.35 -9.78
CA PRO A 557 5.49 4.34 -9.02
C PRO A 557 6.32 5.58 -8.64
N LEU A 558 7.65 5.54 -8.87
CA LEU A 558 8.59 6.62 -8.54
C LEU A 558 8.97 7.46 -9.76
N THR A 559 8.50 7.12 -10.94
CA THR A 559 8.69 7.92 -12.16
C THR A 559 7.38 8.56 -12.59
N ARG A 560 7.48 9.66 -13.34
CA ARG A 560 6.29 10.33 -13.87
C ARG A 560 6.58 10.99 -15.20
N TRP A 561 5.55 11.19 -16.01
CA TRP A 561 5.54 12.15 -17.08
C TRP A 561 5.09 13.50 -16.56
N THR A 562 5.72 14.61 -17.03
CA THR A 562 5.25 15.97 -16.80
C THR A 562 5.47 16.79 -18.05
N SER A 563 4.41 17.42 -18.57
CA SER A 563 4.49 18.30 -19.74
C SER A 563 5.21 19.61 -19.42
N ASP A 564 5.65 20.34 -20.45
CA ASP A 564 5.94 21.76 -20.30
C ASP A 564 4.65 22.55 -20.04
N ARG A 565 4.80 23.84 -19.69
CA ARG A 565 3.65 24.76 -19.58
C ARG A 565 3.15 25.13 -20.97
N GLU A 566 2.11 24.46 -21.42
CA GLU A 566 1.54 24.65 -22.76
C GLU A 566 0.00 24.64 -22.73
N ASN A 567 -0.62 25.03 -23.86
CA ASN A 567 -2.06 24.94 -24.01
C ASN A 567 -2.43 23.54 -24.48
N GLY A 568 -3.29 22.87 -23.73
CA GLY A 568 -3.80 21.54 -24.08
C GLY A 568 -2.72 20.48 -24.19
N PRO A 569 -1.92 20.21 -23.13
CA PRO A 569 -0.98 19.10 -23.11
C PRO A 569 -1.67 17.77 -23.45
N TRP A 570 -0.92 16.85 -24.04
CA TRP A 570 -1.45 15.50 -24.30
C TRP A 570 -0.40 14.42 -24.08
N LEU A 571 -0.88 13.22 -23.71
CA LEU A 571 -0.13 11.98 -23.60
C LEU A 571 -0.92 10.90 -24.32
N ALA A 572 -0.28 10.14 -25.20
CA ALA A 572 -0.92 9.08 -26.00
C ALA A 572 -0.14 7.77 -25.91
N VAL A 573 -0.85 6.66 -25.87
CA VAL A 573 -0.34 5.29 -25.91
C VAL A 573 -0.80 4.56 -27.17
N ASP A 574 0.07 3.72 -27.73
CA ASP A 574 -0.23 2.80 -28.83
C ASP A 574 -0.24 1.37 -28.27
N LEU A 575 -1.41 0.77 -28.16
CA LEU A 575 -1.62 -0.57 -27.60
C LEU A 575 -1.06 -1.70 -28.49
N GLY A 576 -0.52 -1.35 -29.69
CA GLY A 576 0.06 -2.32 -30.61
C GLY A 576 -0.98 -2.89 -31.57
N GLU A 577 -2.11 -3.34 -31.09
CA GLU A 577 -3.25 -3.87 -31.83
C GLU A 577 -4.58 -3.31 -31.28
N PRO A 578 -5.71 -3.48 -31.98
CA PRO A 578 -7.00 -3.06 -31.46
C PRO A 578 -7.44 -3.92 -30.26
N HIS A 579 -7.79 -3.25 -29.15
CA HIS A 579 -8.37 -3.86 -27.96
C HIS A 579 -9.73 -3.23 -27.64
N GLU A 580 -10.63 -4.03 -27.08
CA GLU A 580 -11.87 -3.51 -26.53
C GLU A 580 -11.62 -2.97 -25.13
N ILE A 581 -11.72 -1.65 -24.96
CA ILE A 581 -11.48 -0.96 -23.71
C ILE A 581 -12.75 -0.28 -23.19
N ALA A 582 -12.90 -0.18 -21.86
CA ALA A 582 -14.03 0.51 -21.24
C ALA A 582 -13.62 1.40 -20.06
N ARG A 583 -12.35 1.38 -19.67
CA ARG A 583 -11.85 2.13 -18.52
C ARG A 583 -10.44 2.67 -18.78
N VAL A 584 -10.22 3.89 -18.33
CA VAL A 584 -8.88 4.49 -18.21
C VAL A 584 -8.71 4.95 -16.77
N SER A 585 -7.58 4.61 -16.16
CA SER A 585 -7.20 5.10 -14.84
C SER A 585 -5.99 6.02 -14.98
N LEU A 586 -6.08 7.19 -14.36
CA LEU A 586 -5.03 8.19 -14.33
C LEU A 586 -4.58 8.41 -12.89
N ASP A 587 -3.29 8.27 -12.61
CA ASP A 587 -2.72 8.68 -11.31
C ASP A 587 -1.98 10.02 -11.50
N TRP A 588 -2.63 11.10 -11.08
CA TRP A 588 -2.16 12.45 -11.28
C TRP A 588 -1.12 12.86 -10.23
N SER A 589 -0.06 13.51 -10.70
CA SER A 589 0.86 14.25 -9.83
C SER A 589 0.26 15.60 -9.42
N GLY A 590 1.02 16.43 -8.67
CA GLY A 590 0.61 17.79 -8.33
C GLY A 590 0.29 18.67 -9.53
N ASP A 591 0.96 18.46 -10.66
CA ASP A 591 0.65 19.11 -11.92
C ASP A 591 -0.58 18.45 -12.59
N HIS A 592 -1.74 18.46 -11.95
CA HIS A 592 -2.94 17.80 -12.47
C HIS A 592 -3.75 18.68 -13.43
N GLY A 593 -4.40 18.05 -14.41
CA GLY A 593 -5.33 18.71 -15.32
C GLY A 593 -6.71 18.91 -14.67
N ARG A 594 -7.27 20.11 -14.78
CA ARG A 594 -8.61 20.42 -14.28
C ARG A 594 -9.70 20.05 -15.27
N ALA A 595 -9.42 20.21 -16.57
CA ALA A 595 -10.35 19.90 -17.64
C ALA A 595 -9.62 19.15 -18.78
N TYR A 596 -10.06 17.92 -19.08
CA TYR A 596 -9.43 17.09 -20.09
C TYR A 596 -10.39 16.08 -20.70
N ASP A 597 -10.01 15.56 -21.84
CA ASP A 597 -10.69 14.50 -22.56
C ASP A 597 -9.83 13.22 -22.58
N ILE A 598 -10.47 12.06 -22.49
CA ILE A 598 -9.91 10.82 -23.00
C ILE A 598 -10.41 10.66 -24.43
N GLU A 599 -9.48 10.54 -25.34
CA GLU A 599 -9.73 10.36 -26.75
C GLU A 599 -9.16 9.03 -27.22
N VAL A 600 -9.80 8.42 -28.20
CA VAL A 600 -9.39 7.14 -28.77
C VAL A 600 -9.28 7.25 -30.30
N SER A 601 -8.47 6.36 -30.89
CA SER A 601 -8.21 6.35 -32.32
C SER A 601 -7.80 4.96 -32.80
N ASP A 602 -8.15 4.64 -34.04
CA ASP A 602 -7.73 3.41 -34.72
C ASP A 602 -6.40 3.61 -35.46
N ASP A 603 -6.15 4.83 -35.98
CA ASP A 603 -5.02 5.16 -36.84
C ASP A 603 -3.95 6.08 -36.17
N GLY A 604 -4.15 6.50 -34.91
CA GLY A 604 -3.30 7.44 -34.18
C GLY A 604 -3.33 8.88 -34.74
N ARG A 605 -4.24 9.19 -35.68
CA ARG A 605 -4.36 10.48 -36.34
C ARG A 605 -5.73 11.11 -36.16
N THR A 606 -6.79 10.32 -36.37
CA THR A 606 -8.17 10.76 -36.21
C THR A 606 -8.65 10.36 -34.82
N TRP A 607 -8.96 11.35 -33.98
CA TRP A 607 -9.29 11.16 -32.57
C TRP A 607 -10.77 11.48 -32.31
N ARG A 608 -11.40 10.69 -31.45
CA ARG A 608 -12.74 10.93 -30.93
C ARG A 608 -12.75 10.87 -29.41
N THR A 609 -13.43 11.79 -28.77
CA THR A 609 -13.61 11.81 -27.31
C THR A 609 -14.55 10.70 -26.89
N VAL A 610 -14.18 9.95 -25.84
CA VAL A 610 -15.02 8.90 -25.22
C VAL A 610 -15.50 9.32 -23.83
N VAL A 611 -14.73 10.15 -23.12
CA VAL A 611 -15.16 10.72 -21.84
C VAL A 611 -14.42 12.05 -21.63
N SER A 612 -15.13 12.99 -20.99
CA SER A 612 -14.60 14.29 -20.60
C SER A 612 -14.63 14.45 -19.08
N ARG A 613 -13.63 15.15 -18.54
CA ARG A 613 -13.64 15.66 -17.18
C ARG A 613 -13.60 17.17 -17.18
N ASP A 614 -14.46 17.77 -16.38
CA ASP A 614 -14.50 19.18 -16.08
C ASP A 614 -14.33 19.37 -14.56
N ASP A 615 -13.74 20.47 -14.16
CA ASP A 615 -13.68 20.93 -12.77
C ASP A 615 -13.01 19.95 -11.78
N ARG A 616 -12.00 19.18 -12.25
CA ARG A 616 -11.17 18.40 -11.34
C ARG A 616 -10.36 19.35 -10.46
N ASP A 617 -10.50 19.24 -9.17
CA ASP A 617 -9.91 20.16 -8.19
C ASP A 617 -8.72 19.56 -7.42
N ARG A 618 -8.35 18.29 -7.67
CA ARG A 618 -7.33 17.57 -6.89
C ARG A 618 -6.45 16.65 -7.75
N PRO A 619 -5.19 16.41 -7.35
CA PRO A 619 -4.35 15.32 -7.85
C PRO A 619 -4.84 13.94 -7.38
N GLY A 620 -4.05 12.89 -7.60
CA GLY A 620 -4.38 11.52 -7.23
C GLY A 620 -5.14 10.76 -8.32
N ARG A 621 -5.72 9.61 -7.96
CA ARG A 621 -6.31 8.69 -8.92
C ARG A 621 -7.66 9.19 -9.47
N ASP A 622 -7.85 9.07 -10.78
CA ASP A 622 -9.12 9.33 -11.48
C ASP A 622 -9.49 8.13 -12.33
N GLU A 623 -10.62 7.51 -12.02
CA GLU A 623 -11.17 6.38 -12.76
C GLU A 623 -12.23 6.88 -13.75
N LEU A 624 -12.01 6.60 -15.01
CA LEU A 624 -12.84 7.06 -16.12
C LEU A 624 -13.45 5.86 -16.83
N THR A 625 -14.75 5.68 -16.71
CA THR A 625 -15.48 4.62 -17.41
C THR A 625 -16.27 5.19 -18.58
N PHE A 626 -16.34 4.44 -19.67
CA PHE A 626 -17.07 4.80 -20.88
C PHE A 626 -17.60 3.54 -21.58
N PRO A 627 -18.57 3.65 -22.52
CA PRO A 627 -19.03 2.50 -23.26
C PRO A 627 -17.87 1.80 -23.95
N ALA A 628 -17.80 0.47 -23.78
CA ALA A 628 -16.74 -0.35 -24.35
C ALA A 628 -16.56 -0.06 -25.84
N THR A 629 -15.33 0.10 -26.26
CA THR A 629 -14.99 0.49 -27.63
C THR A 629 -13.69 -0.16 -28.06
N THR A 630 -13.67 -0.71 -29.27
CA THR A 630 -12.47 -1.33 -29.84
C THR A 630 -11.61 -0.27 -30.49
N VAL A 631 -10.37 -0.11 -30.02
CA VAL A 631 -9.42 0.89 -30.49
C VAL A 631 -7.98 0.46 -30.26
N ARG A 632 -7.04 1.03 -31.02
CA ARG A 632 -5.62 0.80 -30.86
C ARG A 632 -4.91 1.90 -30.07
N HIS A 633 -5.36 3.14 -30.17
CA HIS A 633 -4.68 4.27 -29.53
C HIS A 633 -5.58 4.95 -28.52
N VAL A 634 -5.02 5.34 -27.37
CA VAL A 634 -5.70 6.09 -26.33
C VAL A 634 -4.90 7.35 -26.02
N ARG A 635 -5.56 8.48 -25.83
CA ARG A 635 -4.92 9.76 -25.52
C ARG A 635 -5.65 10.53 -24.42
N LEU A 636 -4.90 10.98 -23.41
CA LEU A 636 -5.29 12.07 -22.56
C LEU A 636 -5.04 13.40 -23.30
N LYS A 637 -6.02 14.30 -23.34
CA LYS A 637 -5.94 15.60 -24.01
C LYS A 637 -6.46 16.72 -23.10
N GLY A 638 -5.59 17.65 -22.71
CA GLY A 638 -5.96 18.82 -21.91
C GLY A 638 -6.83 19.80 -22.70
N ARG A 639 -7.81 20.42 -22.01
CA ARG A 639 -8.74 21.41 -22.58
C ARG A 639 -8.58 22.81 -21.99
N GLU A 640 -7.72 22.99 -20.98
CA GLU A 640 -7.54 24.32 -20.43
C GLU A 640 -6.91 25.29 -21.43
N GLY A 641 -7.53 26.45 -21.55
CA GLY A 641 -7.04 27.54 -22.39
C GLY A 641 -5.86 28.33 -21.80
N LYS A 642 -5.26 27.84 -20.72
CA LYS A 642 -4.08 28.41 -20.05
C LYS A 642 -2.88 27.52 -20.21
N LYS A 643 -1.67 28.13 -20.22
CA LYS A 643 -0.42 27.35 -20.18
C LYS A 643 -0.21 26.74 -18.80
N ILE A 644 -0.59 25.50 -18.64
CA ILE A 644 -0.38 24.73 -17.42
C ILE A 644 0.45 23.47 -17.69
N ARG A 645 0.90 22.81 -16.65
CA ARG A 645 1.53 21.50 -16.72
C ARG A 645 0.51 20.42 -16.42
N TYR A 646 0.68 19.29 -17.09
CA TYR A 646 0.04 18.02 -16.77
C TYR A 646 1.12 17.03 -16.36
N GLY A 647 0.91 16.29 -15.27
CA GLY A 647 1.85 15.30 -14.80
C GLY A 647 1.11 14.05 -14.29
N LEU A 648 1.54 12.89 -14.78
CA LEU A 648 0.99 11.60 -14.42
C LEU A 648 2.08 10.68 -13.88
N TRP A 649 1.80 10.05 -12.74
CA TRP A 649 2.55 8.89 -12.28
C TRP A 649 2.21 7.65 -13.09
N SER A 650 0.93 7.50 -13.49
CA SER A 650 0.47 6.36 -14.27
C SER A 650 -0.70 6.74 -15.18
N LEU A 651 -0.73 6.16 -16.37
CA LEU A 651 -1.87 6.05 -17.28
C LEU A 651 -2.09 4.57 -17.56
N GLN A 652 -3.21 4.04 -17.12
CA GLN A 652 -3.62 2.65 -17.33
C GLN A 652 -4.80 2.59 -18.28
N VAL A 653 -4.78 1.62 -19.17
CA VAL A 653 -5.88 1.33 -20.12
C VAL A 653 -6.37 -0.08 -19.86
N LEU A 654 -7.63 -0.22 -19.48
CA LEU A 654 -8.18 -1.49 -19.02
C LEU A 654 -9.23 -1.99 -20.00
N ALA A 655 -9.16 -3.29 -20.27
CA ALA A 655 -10.12 -3.99 -21.11
C ALA A 655 -11.55 -3.81 -20.57
N ALA A 656 -12.53 -3.98 -21.42
CA ALA A 656 -13.92 -4.08 -20.98
C ALA A 656 -14.06 -5.28 -20.05
N PRO A 657 -14.66 -5.11 -18.86
CA PRO A 657 -14.78 -6.23 -17.93
C PRO A 657 -15.64 -7.33 -18.54
N ASP A 658 -15.16 -8.56 -18.47
CA ASP A 658 -15.96 -9.73 -18.73
C ASP A 658 -16.91 -9.99 -17.55
N LEU A 659 -18.20 -9.77 -17.78
CA LEU A 659 -19.25 -9.96 -16.77
C LEU A 659 -19.46 -11.43 -16.40
N ALA A 660 -18.98 -12.37 -17.24
CA ALA A 660 -19.08 -13.80 -17.02
C ALA A 660 -17.90 -14.38 -16.21
N ARG A 661 -16.79 -13.66 -16.10
CA ARG A 661 -15.56 -14.11 -15.44
C ARG A 661 -15.81 -14.58 -14.03
N ASP A 662 -15.40 -15.81 -13.70
CA ASP A 662 -15.55 -16.45 -12.38
C ASP A 662 -16.98 -16.46 -11.82
N LYS A 663 -17.99 -16.26 -12.69
CA LYS A 663 -19.39 -16.32 -12.29
C LYS A 663 -19.90 -17.75 -12.29
N LYS A 664 -21.02 -17.97 -11.61
CA LYS A 664 -21.67 -19.27 -11.61
C LYS A 664 -22.13 -19.60 -13.02
N ILE A 665 -21.58 -20.66 -13.60
CA ILE A 665 -21.91 -21.17 -14.92
C ILE A 665 -22.44 -22.58 -14.83
N THR A 666 -23.37 -22.95 -15.71
CA THR A 666 -24.01 -24.27 -15.76
C THR A 666 -24.17 -24.71 -17.20
N ALA A 667 -24.20 -26.01 -17.42
CA ALA A 667 -24.42 -26.58 -18.77
C ALA A 667 -25.44 -27.68 -18.73
N SER A 668 -25.96 -28.02 -19.93
CA SER A 668 -26.83 -29.18 -20.13
C SER A 668 -26.12 -30.51 -19.85
N SER A 669 -24.83 -30.57 -20.14
CA SER A 669 -23.98 -31.73 -19.93
C SER A 669 -22.49 -31.37 -19.94
N SER A 670 -21.64 -32.27 -19.45
CA SER A 670 -20.19 -32.27 -19.66
C SER A 670 -19.78 -33.61 -20.29
N GLU A 671 -18.83 -33.57 -21.21
CA GLU A 671 -18.30 -34.78 -21.87
C GLU A 671 -17.58 -35.68 -20.86
N THR A 672 -16.75 -35.06 -20.03
CA THR A 672 -16.00 -35.73 -18.94
C THR A 672 -15.98 -34.86 -17.69
N SER A 673 -15.52 -35.42 -16.56
CA SER A 673 -15.36 -34.66 -15.30
C SER A 673 -14.25 -33.60 -15.34
N GLY A 674 -13.42 -33.57 -16.37
CA GLY A 674 -12.38 -32.54 -16.54
C GLY A 674 -12.77 -31.44 -17.56
N LEU A 675 -13.90 -31.57 -18.25
CA LEU A 675 -14.38 -30.63 -19.26
C LEU A 675 -15.68 -29.95 -18.78
N VAL A 676 -15.59 -29.41 -17.57
CA VAL A 676 -16.70 -28.81 -16.81
C VAL A 676 -17.07 -27.39 -17.28
N PRO A 677 -18.29 -26.90 -17.04
CA PRO A 677 -18.74 -25.58 -17.46
C PRO A 677 -17.82 -24.45 -17.01
N GLU A 678 -17.29 -24.52 -15.79
CA GLU A 678 -16.45 -23.52 -15.14
C GLU A 678 -15.16 -23.24 -15.94
N ASN A 679 -14.68 -24.19 -16.71
CA ASN A 679 -13.52 -24.03 -17.58
C ASN A 679 -13.74 -23.01 -18.73
N ALA A 680 -14.98 -22.68 -19.05
CA ALA A 680 -15.27 -21.73 -20.12
C ALA A 680 -15.29 -20.28 -19.65
N ASN A 681 -15.20 -20.00 -18.34
CA ASN A 681 -15.18 -18.64 -17.79
C ASN A 681 -14.18 -18.44 -16.66
N ASP A 682 -13.21 -19.37 -16.49
CA ASP A 682 -12.10 -19.28 -15.54
C ASP A 682 -10.93 -18.41 -16.03
N GLY A 683 -10.94 -18.10 -17.34
CA GLY A 683 -9.98 -17.33 -18.10
C GLY A 683 -8.61 -17.96 -18.23
N ASP A 684 -8.53 -19.24 -18.07
CA ASP A 684 -7.37 -20.02 -18.50
C ASP A 684 -7.59 -20.48 -19.96
N PRO A 685 -6.82 -19.97 -20.94
CA PRO A 685 -6.99 -20.33 -22.34
C PRO A 685 -6.59 -21.77 -22.64
N THR A 686 -6.13 -22.52 -21.66
CA THR A 686 -5.73 -23.93 -21.78
C THR A 686 -6.78 -24.89 -21.25
N THR A 687 -7.82 -24.41 -20.58
CA THR A 687 -8.97 -25.18 -20.10
C THR A 687 -10.18 -24.94 -21.02
N ARG A 688 -11.11 -25.89 -21.05
CA ARG A 688 -12.33 -25.75 -21.88
C ARG A 688 -13.49 -26.54 -21.32
N TRP A 689 -14.70 -26.09 -21.62
CA TRP A 689 -15.90 -26.91 -21.52
C TRP A 689 -16.13 -27.71 -22.78
N ALA A 690 -16.64 -28.96 -22.67
CA ALA A 690 -17.19 -29.72 -23.77
C ALA A 690 -18.47 -30.47 -23.36
N SER A 691 -19.48 -30.42 -24.22
CA SER A 691 -20.75 -31.10 -24.02
C SER A 691 -20.72 -32.54 -24.48
N GLN A 692 -21.76 -33.31 -24.15
CA GLN A 692 -22.06 -34.57 -24.83
C GLN A 692 -22.47 -34.37 -26.30
N TYR A 693 -22.41 -35.44 -27.09
CA TYR A 693 -22.47 -35.43 -28.55
C TYR A 693 -23.92 -35.38 -29.07
N THR A 694 -24.70 -34.39 -28.62
CA THR A 694 -26.05 -34.11 -29.11
C THR A 694 -26.21 -32.65 -29.47
N ASP A 695 -27.16 -32.33 -30.37
CA ASP A 695 -27.32 -30.97 -30.87
C ASP A 695 -27.97 -30.02 -29.84
N ASP A 696 -28.82 -30.51 -28.96
CA ASP A 696 -29.61 -29.72 -28.03
C ASP A 696 -28.86 -29.45 -26.72
N GLN A 697 -27.64 -28.87 -26.79
CA GLN A 697 -26.84 -28.53 -25.63
C GLN A 697 -26.87 -27.01 -25.35
N TRP A 698 -26.52 -26.64 -24.13
CA TRP A 698 -26.41 -25.25 -23.74
C TRP A 698 -25.35 -25.02 -22.63
N LEU A 699 -24.82 -23.79 -22.61
CA LEU A 699 -23.95 -23.28 -21.55
C LEU A 699 -24.51 -21.93 -21.09
N ALA A 700 -24.78 -21.74 -19.82
CA ALA A 700 -25.45 -20.58 -19.26
C ALA A 700 -24.70 -20.01 -18.06
N VAL A 701 -24.47 -18.70 -18.02
CA VAL A 701 -23.83 -17.97 -16.93
C VAL A 701 -24.85 -17.12 -16.18
N ASP A 702 -24.75 -17.12 -14.85
CA ASP A 702 -25.45 -16.23 -13.94
C ASP A 702 -24.52 -15.04 -13.63
N LEU A 703 -24.87 -13.85 -14.11
CA LEU A 703 -24.04 -12.64 -13.97
C LEU A 703 -24.00 -12.07 -12.54
N GLY A 704 -24.79 -12.65 -11.61
CA GLY A 704 -24.89 -12.19 -10.21
C GLY A 704 -25.74 -10.93 -10.00
N GLY A 705 -26.43 -10.46 -11.04
CA GLY A 705 -27.31 -9.31 -11.04
C GLY A 705 -27.72 -8.89 -12.44
N THR A 706 -28.61 -7.91 -12.56
CA THR A 706 -29.03 -7.37 -13.87
C THR A 706 -27.94 -6.44 -14.41
N HIS A 707 -27.43 -6.76 -15.60
CA HIS A 707 -26.46 -5.98 -16.35
C HIS A 707 -27.01 -5.63 -17.72
N ARG A 708 -26.54 -4.52 -18.29
CA ARG A 708 -26.88 -4.12 -19.64
C ARG A 708 -25.87 -4.77 -20.60
N VAL A 709 -26.22 -5.92 -21.15
CA VAL A 709 -25.37 -6.73 -22.03
C VAL A 709 -25.53 -6.29 -23.50
N ARG A 710 -24.42 -6.14 -24.20
CA ARG A 710 -24.37 -5.80 -25.63
C ARG A 710 -23.60 -6.77 -26.49
N ARG A 711 -22.75 -7.61 -25.92
CA ARG A 711 -21.85 -8.52 -26.62
C ARG A 711 -21.62 -9.81 -25.87
N VAL A 712 -21.49 -10.90 -26.59
CA VAL A 712 -20.98 -12.19 -26.11
C VAL A 712 -19.81 -12.60 -27.01
N VAL A 713 -18.71 -13.07 -26.42
CA VAL A 713 -17.57 -13.64 -27.15
C VAL A 713 -17.46 -15.11 -26.80
N LEU A 714 -17.44 -15.96 -27.85
CA LEU A 714 -17.28 -17.39 -27.72
C LEU A 714 -16.01 -17.83 -28.47
N ASP A 715 -15.03 -18.36 -27.74
CA ASP A 715 -13.86 -18.96 -28.37
C ASP A 715 -14.07 -20.48 -28.49
N TRP A 716 -14.37 -20.91 -29.69
CA TRP A 716 -14.69 -22.29 -30.01
C TRP A 716 -13.43 -23.12 -30.26
N GLU A 717 -13.36 -24.25 -29.59
CA GLU A 717 -12.47 -25.34 -30.00
C GLU A 717 -12.92 -25.95 -31.32
N ALA A 718 -12.20 -26.91 -31.89
CA ALA A 718 -12.55 -27.54 -33.18
C ALA A 718 -13.96 -28.12 -33.22
N ALA A 719 -14.51 -28.55 -32.10
CA ALA A 719 -15.90 -29.02 -31.98
C ALA A 719 -16.86 -27.85 -31.74
N ALA A 720 -17.07 -27.04 -32.75
CA ALA A 720 -17.82 -25.80 -32.68
C ALA A 720 -19.33 -25.96 -33.00
N GLY A 721 -20.10 -24.92 -32.64
CA GLY A 721 -21.50 -24.78 -32.99
C GLY A 721 -21.64 -24.28 -34.45
N ARG A 722 -22.37 -25.03 -35.32
CA ARG A 722 -22.77 -24.56 -36.65
C ARG A 722 -23.97 -23.61 -36.57
N ASP A 723 -24.99 -24.04 -35.81
CA ASP A 723 -26.19 -23.26 -35.57
C ASP A 723 -26.43 -23.17 -34.06
N TYR A 724 -26.57 -21.96 -33.55
CA TYR A 724 -26.86 -21.71 -32.14
C TYR A 724 -27.50 -20.35 -31.93
N ASP A 725 -28.13 -20.18 -30.77
CA ASP A 725 -28.73 -18.94 -30.33
C ASP A 725 -27.97 -18.38 -29.10
N ILE A 726 -27.81 -17.06 -29.03
CA ILE A 726 -27.54 -16.35 -27.80
C ILE A 726 -28.86 -15.92 -27.19
N GLN A 727 -29.07 -16.32 -25.96
CA GLN A 727 -30.30 -16.06 -25.21
C GLN A 727 -30.01 -15.36 -23.90
N ILE A 728 -30.91 -14.49 -23.48
CA ILE A 728 -30.86 -13.78 -22.21
C ILE A 728 -32.06 -14.10 -21.35
N SER A 729 -31.88 -13.94 -20.02
CA SER A 729 -32.96 -14.14 -19.05
C SER A 729 -32.79 -13.18 -17.85
N ALA A 730 -33.92 -12.77 -17.27
CA ALA A 730 -33.94 -12.01 -16.01
C ALA A 730 -33.91 -12.93 -14.78
N ASP A 731 -34.35 -14.19 -14.90
CA ASP A 731 -34.58 -15.11 -13.79
C ASP A 731 -33.92 -16.49 -13.96
N GLY A 732 -33.20 -16.71 -15.06
CA GLY A 732 -32.59 -17.99 -15.39
C GLY A 732 -33.56 -19.09 -15.84
N THR A 733 -34.87 -18.81 -15.95
CA THR A 733 -35.90 -19.77 -16.31
C THR A 733 -36.57 -19.46 -17.62
N VAL A 734 -36.94 -18.22 -17.86
CA VAL A 734 -37.56 -17.75 -19.12
C VAL A 734 -36.48 -17.13 -20.01
N TRP A 735 -36.27 -17.68 -21.19
CA TRP A 735 -35.20 -17.31 -22.11
C TRP A 735 -35.72 -16.61 -23.34
N THR A 736 -35.09 -15.54 -23.74
CA THR A 736 -35.37 -14.79 -24.99
C THR A 736 -34.15 -14.84 -25.89
N THR A 737 -34.31 -15.29 -27.11
CA THR A 737 -33.26 -15.25 -28.14
C THR A 737 -33.03 -13.80 -28.58
N VAL A 738 -31.78 -13.34 -28.47
CA VAL A 738 -31.34 -11.99 -28.86
C VAL A 738 -30.52 -12.01 -30.16
N VAL A 739 -29.77 -13.08 -30.39
CA VAL A 739 -29.00 -13.26 -31.61
C VAL A 739 -29.09 -14.71 -32.04
N GLU A 740 -29.27 -14.93 -33.35
CA GLU A 740 -29.23 -16.22 -34.00
C GLU A 740 -27.97 -16.36 -34.86
N ARG A 741 -27.22 -17.43 -34.67
CA ARG A 741 -26.08 -17.82 -35.52
C ARG A 741 -26.46 -19.04 -36.31
N ARG A 742 -26.33 -18.96 -37.64
CA ARG A 742 -26.69 -20.04 -38.56
C ARG A 742 -25.62 -20.27 -39.63
N GLY A 743 -25.36 -21.52 -39.94
CA GLY A 743 -24.47 -21.93 -41.03
C GLY A 743 -23.00 -21.59 -40.80
N ARG A 744 -22.53 -21.46 -39.57
CA ARG A 744 -21.13 -21.20 -39.25
C ARG A 744 -20.25 -22.37 -39.70
N GLN A 745 -19.08 -22.08 -40.28
CA GLN A 745 -18.21 -23.10 -40.90
C GLN A 745 -16.83 -23.19 -40.16
N GLU A 746 -16.49 -22.24 -39.31
CA GLU A 746 -15.16 -22.12 -38.72
C GLU A 746 -15.21 -22.27 -37.19
N ALA A 747 -14.17 -22.85 -36.59
CA ALA A 747 -13.87 -22.81 -35.15
C ALA A 747 -13.22 -21.46 -34.76
N GLY A 748 -12.78 -21.30 -33.51
CA GLY A 748 -12.16 -20.07 -32.99
C GLY A 748 -13.16 -19.01 -32.59
N VAL A 749 -12.69 -17.78 -32.43
CA VAL A 749 -13.45 -16.70 -31.83
C VAL A 749 -14.65 -16.26 -32.68
N ASP A 750 -15.84 -16.26 -32.07
CA ASP A 750 -17.06 -15.65 -32.62
C ASP A 750 -17.53 -14.51 -31.69
N THR A 751 -17.43 -13.28 -32.18
CA THR A 751 -17.93 -12.09 -31.49
C THR A 751 -19.37 -11.83 -31.89
N VAL A 752 -20.26 -11.89 -30.92
CA VAL A 752 -21.73 -11.81 -31.13
C VAL A 752 -22.26 -10.51 -30.56
N ASP A 753 -22.35 -9.47 -31.37
CA ASP A 753 -22.94 -8.18 -30.99
C ASP A 753 -24.47 -8.24 -31.01
N PHE A 754 -25.10 -7.66 -30.00
CA PHE A 754 -26.54 -7.43 -29.95
C PHE A 754 -26.89 -6.19 -30.77
N THR A 755 -28.02 -6.21 -31.49
CA THR A 755 -28.48 -5.04 -32.23
C THR A 755 -28.69 -3.81 -31.34
N GLU A 756 -29.08 -4.05 -30.09
CA GLU A 756 -29.24 -3.05 -29.02
C GLU A 756 -28.84 -3.72 -27.71
N PRO A 757 -28.21 -2.99 -26.75
CA PRO A 757 -27.95 -3.52 -25.42
C PRO A 757 -29.24 -3.97 -24.73
N ARG A 758 -29.20 -5.11 -24.04
CA ARG A 758 -30.34 -5.72 -23.34
C ARG A 758 -30.03 -5.94 -21.87
N ASP A 759 -31.02 -5.68 -21.02
CA ASP A 759 -30.90 -5.99 -19.60
C ASP A 759 -31.02 -7.51 -19.38
N ALA A 760 -30.04 -8.11 -18.73
CA ALA A 760 -29.96 -9.55 -18.46
C ALA A 760 -29.32 -9.85 -17.12
N ALA A 761 -29.85 -10.79 -16.37
CA ALA A 761 -29.18 -11.38 -15.19
C ALA A 761 -28.50 -12.71 -15.55
N HIS A 762 -28.93 -13.34 -16.66
CA HIS A 762 -28.33 -14.58 -17.16
C HIS A 762 -28.17 -14.50 -18.68
N VAL A 763 -27.09 -15.11 -19.18
CA VAL A 763 -26.80 -15.21 -20.60
C VAL A 763 -26.52 -16.68 -20.93
N ARG A 764 -27.04 -17.16 -22.09
CA ARG A 764 -26.87 -18.54 -22.50
C ARG A 764 -26.57 -18.67 -24.02
N MET A 765 -25.58 -19.52 -24.31
CA MET A 765 -25.44 -20.11 -25.63
C MET A 765 -26.31 -21.36 -25.71
N LYS A 766 -27.23 -21.47 -26.67
CA LYS A 766 -28.11 -22.62 -26.95
C LYS A 766 -27.78 -23.21 -28.28
N GLY A 767 -27.17 -24.39 -28.31
CA GLY A 767 -26.85 -25.15 -29.53
C GLY A 767 -28.08 -25.70 -30.23
N LEU A 768 -28.08 -25.69 -31.55
CA LEU A 768 -29.11 -26.21 -32.45
C LEU A 768 -28.55 -27.23 -33.43
N ALA A 769 -27.32 -27.03 -33.90
CA ALA A 769 -26.62 -27.98 -34.75
C ALA A 769 -25.10 -27.83 -34.58
N ARG A 770 -24.43 -28.96 -34.46
CA ARG A 770 -22.97 -29.09 -34.33
C ARG A 770 -22.29 -28.99 -35.69
N GLN A 771 -21.03 -28.59 -35.72
CA GLN A 771 -20.19 -28.64 -36.94
C GLN A 771 -19.58 -30.02 -37.17
N THR A 772 -19.37 -30.79 -36.10
CA THR A 772 -18.65 -32.07 -36.11
C THR A 772 -19.49 -33.17 -35.46
N ASP A 773 -19.02 -34.41 -35.47
CA ASP A 773 -19.63 -35.53 -34.78
C ASP A 773 -19.42 -35.46 -33.23
N TYR A 774 -18.53 -34.58 -32.75
CA TYR A 774 -18.31 -34.31 -31.32
C TYR A 774 -19.35 -33.36 -30.75
N GLY A 775 -19.29 -33.03 -29.44
CA GLY A 775 -20.19 -32.08 -28.79
C GLY A 775 -19.90 -30.62 -29.16
N TYR A 776 -20.34 -29.69 -28.32
CA TYR A 776 -19.94 -28.29 -28.39
C TYR A 776 -18.76 -28.12 -27.42
N SER A 777 -17.72 -27.38 -27.82
CA SER A 777 -16.53 -27.16 -27.01
C SER A 777 -16.06 -25.71 -27.05
N LEU A 778 -15.96 -25.06 -25.89
CA LEU A 778 -15.58 -23.67 -25.75
C LEU A 778 -14.36 -23.52 -24.83
N TRP A 779 -13.34 -22.80 -25.28
CA TRP A 779 -12.25 -22.31 -24.51
C TRP A 779 -12.69 -21.17 -23.61
N THR A 780 -13.47 -20.22 -24.20
CA THR A 780 -14.01 -19.08 -23.44
C THR A 780 -15.44 -18.75 -23.76
N PHE A 781 -16.17 -18.25 -22.77
CA PHE A 781 -17.50 -17.66 -22.85
C PHE A 781 -17.52 -16.34 -22.10
N GLU A 782 -17.35 -15.23 -22.80
CA GLU A 782 -17.31 -13.88 -22.21
C GLU A 782 -18.62 -13.13 -22.47
N VAL A 783 -18.98 -12.24 -21.54
CA VAL A 783 -20.16 -11.37 -21.63
C VAL A 783 -19.75 -9.93 -21.34
N HIS A 784 -20.08 -9.00 -22.24
CA HIS A 784 -19.70 -7.60 -22.13
C HIS A 784 -20.89 -6.65 -22.12
N ALA A 785 -20.76 -5.51 -21.38
CA ALA A 785 -21.77 -4.48 -21.21
C ALA A 785 -21.94 -3.56 -22.43
#